data_4778e4a67eef2e1e50a3ac7056231f69
#
_entry.id   4778e4a67eef2e1e50a3ac7056231f69
#
_cell.length_a   1.000
_cell.length_b   1.000
_cell.length_c   1.000
_cell.angle_alpha   90.00
_cell.angle_beta   90.00
_cell.angle_gamma   90.00
#
_symmetry.space_group_name_H-M   'P 1'
#
loop_
_entity.id
_entity.type
_entity.pdbx_description
1 polymer ?
#
loop_
_entity_poly.entity_id
_entity_poly.type
_entity_poly.pdbx_seq_one_letter_code
_entity_poly.pdbx_strand_id
1 'polypeptide(L)'
;MGERCTVEGTVQNIIFQNEENGYTVLSLLTDEGELVTVVGCIPCAAPGEGMTVTGVWVNHPSYGPQLTAEQVTRRMPQSEEELISWLASGAIKGVGEATAERLVAKFGEDTLLVIEEEPERLQTIKGITARRAMEISAAFKAQTGLRRVMEFLSRYDLPVPLAMQLYRAYGTDALARVKDNPYLLSGEQYGVPFSAMDEIALSMGFDGDSPCRTEAAITYELTHNLGNGHVFLPRDKLIAATAQLIDLPADRVEITLDEQIEHKVIVQEQVANVLACYLRRMYEAETFVAQRLLAMVKQPFETGRSVEKIIREIEVQQGIDYAPQQRQAVALAAHEGVLVITGGPGTGKTTSTRGIVTLFERMGLEVLLLAPTGRAAKRMGELCGREAQTIHRCLGMSYNEASGGVTFRKGPQEPLEADAIIVDEMSMVDLALMQALLAAMRPGCRLVMVGDPDQLPSVGAGNVFGDLIRSGVVPSVALTEIFRQAQQSAIIRNAHAVNEGRAPDLKGNQGDFFFLCRRAPDRLVQTVVELCKTRLPENMGIPADQIQVLTPTRRGETGTVAVNRALQAALNPPARGKRQKNWGDTVFREGDRVMQTKNNYDVIWEKDDGTTGTGIFNGDVGIIQEIDPSGELITIRFDDRTTVYTADLLGQLDIAYAVTVHKAQGSEYRAVVLLSAPAAASLMVRGVLYTALTRARELLILVGDDGIPGRMAANDRKARRYSGLRRRLKEGADT
;
A
#
# COMPACT_ATOMS: atom_id res chain seq x y z
N MET A 1 -15.56 16.12 -19.86
CA MET A 1 -14.24 16.77 -19.87
C MET A 1 -14.52 18.22 -20.19
N GLY A 2 -14.25 19.15 -19.26
CA GLY A 2 -14.31 20.59 -19.54
C GLY A 2 -13.28 20.93 -20.61
N GLU A 3 -13.57 21.91 -21.47
CA GLU A 3 -12.60 22.41 -22.41
C GLU A 3 -11.40 23.00 -21.65
N ARG A 4 -10.20 22.59 -22.02
CA ARG A 4 -8.96 23.23 -21.51
C ARG A 4 -8.94 24.66 -21.98
N CYS A 5 -8.74 25.58 -21.08
CA CYS A 5 -8.57 26.99 -21.43
C CYS A 5 -7.26 27.53 -20.82
N THR A 6 -6.75 28.57 -21.44
CA THR A 6 -5.58 29.29 -20.95
C THR A 6 -5.98 30.71 -20.62
N VAL A 7 -5.67 31.16 -19.41
CA VAL A 7 -5.98 32.50 -18.90
C VAL A 7 -4.66 33.18 -18.53
N GLU A 8 -4.47 34.39 -18.99
CA GLU A 8 -3.33 35.25 -18.64
C GLU A 8 -3.78 36.39 -17.77
N GLY A 9 -2.96 36.74 -16.77
CA GLY A 9 -3.29 37.85 -15.89
C GLY A 9 -2.25 38.02 -14.77
N THR A 10 -2.58 38.93 -13.86
CA THR A 10 -1.75 39.26 -12.70
C THR A 10 -2.46 38.83 -11.42
N VAL A 11 -1.74 38.19 -10.49
CA VAL A 11 -2.27 37.79 -9.18
C VAL A 11 -2.64 39.04 -8.40
N GLN A 12 -3.93 39.18 -8.07
CA GLN A 12 -4.42 40.29 -7.29
C GLN A 12 -4.38 39.99 -5.79
N ASN A 13 -4.89 38.81 -5.40
CA ASN A 13 -4.92 38.39 -4.00
C ASN A 13 -4.75 36.88 -3.89
N ILE A 14 -4.12 36.44 -2.77
CA ILE A 14 -4.12 35.06 -2.34
C ILE A 14 -5.22 34.87 -1.31
N ILE A 15 -6.20 34.02 -1.63
CA ILE A 15 -7.34 33.74 -0.76
C ILE A 15 -6.95 32.68 0.28
N PHE A 16 -6.22 31.63 -0.16
CA PHE A 16 -5.72 30.56 0.69
C PHE A 16 -4.44 30.00 0.10
N GLN A 17 -3.49 29.66 0.95
CA GLN A 17 -2.25 28.98 0.56
C GLN A 17 -1.85 27.98 1.66
N ASN A 18 -1.62 26.75 1.27
CA ASN A 18 -1.08 25.72 2.13
C ASN A 18 0.43 25.58 1.83
N GLU A 19 1.26 25.95 2.81
CA GLU A 19 2.71 25.90 2.69
C GLU A 19 3.27 24.47 2.62
N GLU A 20 2.51 23.46 3.08
CA GLU A 20 2.97 22.08 3.13
C GLU A 20 2.86 21.38 1.75
N ASN A 21 1.77 21.59 1.03
CA ASN A 21 1.52 20.92 -0.26
C ASN A 21 1.48 21.88 -1.45
N GLY A 22 1.63 23.19 -1.21
CA GLY A 22 1.61 24.22 -2.25
C GLY A 22 0.23 24.51 -2.84
N TYR A 23 -0.86 23.91 -2.30
CA TYR A 23 -2.22 24.18 -2.77
C TYR A 23 -2.60 25.63 -2.50
N THR A 24 -2.98 26.34 -3.54
CA THR A 24 -3.25 27.77 -3.48
C THR A 24 -4.60 28.06 -4.13
N VAL A 25 -5.37 28.96 -3.51
CA VAL A 25 -6.56 29.60 -4.07
C VAL A 25 -6.22 31.07 -4.21
N LEU A 26 -6.23 31.58 -5.44
CA LEU A 26 -5.87 32.97 -5.72
C LEU A 26 -6.87 33.61 -6.68
N SER A 27 -6.92 34.95 -6.67
CA SER A 27 -7.65 35.74 -7.66
C SER A 27 -6.67 36.29 -8.70
N LEU A 28 -6.89 35.94 -9.96
CA LEU A 28 -6.13 36.40 -11.11
C LEU A 28 -6.93 37.49 -11.82
N LEU A 29 -6.35 38.67 -11.99
CA LEU A 29 -6.93 39.75 -12.78
C LEU A 29 -6.42 39.57 -14.20
N THR A 30 -7.32 39.29 -15.14
CA THR A 30 -6.97 39.13 -16.57
C THR A 30 -6.65 40.48 -17.21
N ASP A 31 -5.97 40.47 -18.35
CA ASP A 31 -5.70 41.67 -19.13
C ASP A 31 -6.97 42.35 -19.65
N GLU A 32 -8.10 41.62 -19.67
CA GLU A 32 -9.45 42.13 -20.01
C GLU A 32 -10.20 42.76 -18.82
N GLY A 33 -9.58 42.70 -17.62
CA GLY A 33 -10.14 43.28 -16.38
C GLY A 33 -11.11 42.36 -15.63
N GLU A 34 -11.17 41.07 -15.98
CA GLU A 34 -11.98 40.10 -15.28
C GLU A 34 -11.21 39.42 -14.14
N LEU A 35 -11.90 39.18 -13.01
CA LEU A 35 -11.36 38.43 -11.88
C LEU A 35 -11.69 36.96 -12.01
N VAL A 36 -10.65 36.15 -12.15
CA VAL A 36 -10.74 34.68 -12.22
C VAL A 36 -10.21 34.06 -10.94
N THR A 37 -11.02 33.22 -10.28
CA THR A 37 -10.54 32.41 -9.17
C THR A 37 -9.79 31.20 -9.72
N VAL A 38 -8.51 31.08 -9.40
CA VAL A 38 -7.65 29.98 -9.80
C VAL A 38 -7.35 29.11 -8.57
N VAL A 39 -7.48 27.81 -8.73
CA VAL A 39 -7.18 26.82 -7.67
C VAL A 39 -6.24 25.76 -8.22
N GLY A 40 -5.25 25.37 -7.41
CA GLY A 40 -4.29 24.34 -7.81
C GLY A 40 -3.01 24.35 -6.98
N CYS A 41 -2.07 23.51 -7.35
CA CYS A 41 -0.74 23.53 -6.73
C CYS A 41 0.09 24.68 -7.34
N ILE A 42 0.07 25.85 -6.66
CA ILE A 42 0.77 27.08 -7.08
C ILE A 42 1.58 27.60 -5.88
N PRO A 43 2.62 26.88 -5.44
CA PRO A 43 3.37 27.25 -4.25
C PRO A 43 4.08 28.58 -4.44
N CYS A 44 4.22 29.34 -3.36
CA CYS A 44 4.89 30.64 -3.36
C CYS A 44 4.30 31.66 -4.35
N ALA A 45 2.98 31.60 -4.63
CA ALA A 45 2.30 32.65 -5.37
C ALA A 45 2.33 33.97 -4.58
N ALA A 46 2.51 35.09 -5.28
CA ALA A 46 2.54 36.40 -4.64
C ALA A 46 1.68 37.41 -5.41
N PRO A 47 0.97 38.33 -4.71
CA PRO A 47 0.28 39.43 -5.37
C PRO A 47 1.23 40.25 -6.23
N GLY A 48 0.76 40.73 -7.39
CA GLY A 48 1.56 41.42 -8.38
C GLY A 48 2.36 40.53 -9.35
N GLU A 49 2.27 39.21 -9.21
CA GLU A 49 2.94 38.26 -10.08
C GLU A 49 2.12 37.99 -11.36
N GLY A 50 2.74 38.12 -12.54
CA GLY A 50 2.12 37.75 -13.81
C GLY A 50 2.11 36.22 -13.98
N MET A 51 0.94 35.66 -14.39
CA MET A 51 0.78 34.22 -14.60
C MET A 51 0.00 33.93 -15.87
N THR A 52 0.41 32.87 -16.56
CA THR A 52 -0.38 32.19 -17.58
C THR A 52 -0.81 30.84 -17.00
N VAL A 53 -2.09 30.63 -16.82
CA VAL A 53 -2.67 29.45 -16.22
C VAL A 53 -3.44 28.67 -17.26
N THR A 54 -3.04 27.42 -17.51
CA THR A 54 -3.80 26.48 -18.35
C THR A 54 -4.50 25.47 -17.43
N GLY A 55 -5.80 25.29 -17.61
CA GLY A 55 -6.56 24.43 -16.75
C GLY A 55 -7.99 24.19 -17.23
N VAL A 56 -8.80 23.62 -16.36
CA VAL A 56 -10.20 23.27 -16.64
C VAL A 56 -11.12 24.04 -15.69
N TRP A 57 -12.20 24.60 -16.23
CA TRP A 57 -13.23 25.25 -15.43
C TRP A 57 -14.03 24.22 -14.64
N VAL A 58 -14.12 24.43 -13.33
CA VAL A 58 -14.92 23.64 -12.40
C VAL A 58 -15.84 24.58 -11.61
N ASN A 59 -17.07 24.18 -11.42
CA ASN A 59 -18.02 24.98 -10.63
C ASN A 59 -18.08 24.41 -9.21
N HIS A 60 -17.47 25.14 -8.25
CA HIS A 60 -17.48 24.72 -6.84
C HIS A 60 -18.83 25.03 -6.20
N PRO A 61 -19.47 24.10 -5.46
CA PRO A 61 -20.81 24.28 -4.91
C PRO A 61 -20.99 25.52 -4.03
N SER A 62 -19.96 25.90 -3.30
CA SER A 62 -19.99 27.02 -2.34
C SER A 62 -19.28 28.29 -2.84
N TYR A 63 -18.35 28.18 -3.80
CA TYR A 63 -17.48 29.29 -4.21
C TYR A 63 -17.64 29.68 -5.68
N GLY A 64 -18.52 29.01 -6.43
CA GLY A 64 -18.81 29.36 -7.82
C GLY A 64 -17.75 28.82 -8.81
N PRO A 65 -17.68 29.42 -10.02
CA PRO A 65 -16.79 28.97 -11.07
C PRO A 65 -15.31 29.24 -10.69
N GLN A 66 -14.47 28.22 -10.82
CA GLN A 66 -13.04 28.27 -10.54
C GLN A 66 -12.27 27.60 -11.68
N LEU A 67 -11.11 28.13 -12.01
CA LEU A 67 -10.16 27.52 -12.93
C LEU A 67 -9.22 26.61 -12.16
N THR A 68 -9.35 25.29 -12.34
CA THR A 68 -8.42 24.35 -11.75
C THR A 68 -7.16 24.29 -12.63
N ALA A 69 -6.03 24.76 -12.08
CA ALA A 69 -4.78 24.87 -12.78
C ALA A 69 -4.16 23.48 -12.98
N GLU A 70 -3.90 23.11 -14.24
CA GLU A 70 -3.11 21.95 -14.63
C GLU A 70 -1.64 22.35 -14.89
N GLN A 71 -1.43 23.52 -15.50
CA GLN A 71 -0.12 24.08 -15.80
C GLN A 71 -0.10 25.57 -15.51
N VAL A 72 0.96 26.04 -14.88
CA VAL A 72 1.16 27.47 -14.55
C VAL A 72 2.52 27.91 -15.02
N THR A 73 2.53 28.90 -15.90
CA THR A 73 3.76 29.61 -16.32
C THR A 73 3.77 30.99 -15.69
N ARG A 74 4.84 31.36 -15.04
CA ARG A 74 4.99 32.64 -14.35
C ARG A 74 5.86 33.58 -15.15
N ARG A 75 5.50 34.89 -15.10
CA ARG A 75 6.32 35.95 -15.67
C ARG A 75 6.95 36.76 -14.53
N MET A 76 8.25 37.02 -14.65
CA MET A 76 8.93 37.95 -13.75
C MET A 76 8.43 39.37 -14.03
N PRO A 77 8.32 40.22 -13.00
CA PRO A 77 7.97 41.63 -13.17
C PRO A 77 8.94 42.31 -14.17
N GLN A 78 8.38 43.03 -15.14
CA GLN A 78 9.15 43.68 -16.22
C GLN A 78 9.19 45.20 -16.09
N SER A 79 8.29 45.77 -15.26
CA SER A 79 8.27 47.22 -14.99
C SER A 79 8.71 47.52 -13.57
N GLU A 80 9.18 48.74 -13.31
CA GLU A 80 9.53 49.19 -11.95
C GLU A 80 8.34 49.11 -10.98
N GLU A 81 7.13 49.43 -11.45
CA GLU A 81 5.90 49.38 -10.65
C GLU A 81 5.53 47.94 -10.27
N GLU A 82 5.62 47.00 -11.22
CA GLU A 82 5.42 45.58 -10.95
C GLU A 82 6.47 45.04 -9.99
N LEU A 83 7.72 45.48 -10.14
CA LEU A 83 8.84 45.07 -9.27
C LEU A 83 8.63 45.52 -7.83
N ILE A 84 8.19 46.78 -7.64
CA ILE A 84 7.86 47.35 -6.34
C ILE A 84 6.69 46.56 -5.70
N SER A 85 5.62 46.35 -6.48
CA SER A 85 4.45 45.61 -6.01
C SER A 85 4.81 44.20 -5.59
N TRP A 86 5.62 43.49 -6.42
CA TRP A 86 6.06 42.15 -6.13
C TRP A 86 6.96 42.07 -4.89
N LEU A 87 7.94 42.96 -4.75
CA LEU A 87 8.82 43.02 -3.59
C LEU A 87 8.05 43.37 -2.29
N ALA A 88 7.04 44.23 -2.41
CA ALA A 88 6.20 44.70 -1.28
C ALA A 88 5.12 43.67 -0.87
N SER A 89 4.80 42.71 -1.72
CA SER A 89 3.72 41.73 -1.51
C SER A 89 3.93 40.77 -0.32
N GLY A 90 5.11 40.83 0.34
CA GLY A 90 5.50 39.85 1.36
C GLY A 90 6.20 38.60 0.77
N ALA A 91 6.38 38.55 -0.54
CA ALA A 91 7.12 37.48 -1.22
C ALA A 91 8.53 37.30 -0.65
N ILE A 92 9.17 38.40 -0.25
CA ILE A 92 10.48 38.38 0.41
C ILE A 92 10.34 38.85 1.85
N LYS A 93 10.54 37.96 2.79
CA LYS A 93 10.46 38.29 4.20
C LYS A 93 11.43 39.41 4.59
N GLY A 94 10.89 40.51 5.12
CA GLY A 94 11.69 41.67 5.54
C GLY A 94 11.74 42.82 4.52
N VAL A 95 11.07 42.72 3.38
CA VAL A 95 10.91 43.82 2.42
C VAL A 95 9.45 44.29 2.46
N GLY A 96 9.23 45.47 2.99
CA GLY A 96 7.93 46.17 2.92
C GLY A 96 7.98 47.22 1.81
N GLU A 97 6.81 47.83 1.50
CA GLU A 97 6.59 48.78 0.42
C GLU A 97 7.65 49.89 0.35
N ALA A 98 7.86 50.62 1.45
CA ALA A 98 8.87 51.67 1.53
C ALA A 98 10.32 51.18 1.36
N THR A 99 10.59 49.88 1.56
CA THR A 99 11.90 49.27 1.31
C THR A 99 12.01 48.83 -0.17
N ALA A 100 10.94 48.29 -0.73
CA ALA A 100 10.86 47.94 -2.14
C ALA A 100 11.06 49.17 -3.04
N GLU A 101 10.33 50.27 -2.77
CA GLU A 101 10.52 51.55 -3.47
C GLU A 101 11.97 52.02 -3.46
N ARG A 102 12.63 51.99 -2.31
CA ARG A 102 14.05 52.44 -2.18
C ARG A 102 15.03 51.50 -2.90
N LEU A 103 14.73 50.19 -2.93
CA LEU A 103 15.53 49.22 -3.64
C LEU A 103 15.45 49.47 -5.18
N VAL A 104 14.23 49.60 -5.70
CA VAL A 104 13.97 49.79 -7.13
C VAL A 104 14.46 51.20 -7.56
N ALA A 105 14.18 52.25 -6.81
CA ALA A 105 14.68 53.59 -7.10
C ALA A 105 16.21 53.68 -7.20
N LYS A 106 16.93 52.81 -6.46
CA LYS A 106 18.40 52.83 -6.46
C LYS A 106 19.02 51.88 -7.50
N PHE A 107 18.46 50.72 -7.72
CA PHE A 107 19.05 49.67 -8.53
C PHE A 107 18.27 49.43 -9.83
N GLY A 108 17.07 50.04 -10.00
CA GLY A 108 16.24 49.88 -11.21
C GLY A 108 15.98 48.41 -11.55
N GLU A 109 16.16 48.06 -12.79
CA GLU A 109 16.01 46.68 -13.31
C GLU A 109 17.01 45.68 -12.70
N ASP A 110 18.17 46.15 -12.20
CA ASP A 110 19.18 45.30 -11.56
C ASP A 110 18.82 44.90 -10.11
N THR A 111 17.70 45.36 -9.56
CA THR A 111 17.32 45.14 -8.13
C THR A 111 17.36 43.66 -7.76
N LEU A 112 16.80 42.78 -8.56
CA LEU A 112 16.78 41.36 -8.29
C LEU A 112 18.16 40.71 -8.36
N LEU A 113 18.97 41.13 -9.32
CA LEU A 113 20.35 40.67 -9.46
C LEU A 113 21.20 41.06 -8.26
N VAL A 114 21.05 42.32 -7.77
CA VAL A 114 21.75 42.80 -6.59
C VAL A 114 21.32 42.06 -5.34
N ILE A 115 20.02 41.73 -5.20
CA ILE A 115 19.53 40.94 -4.07
C ILE A 115 20.11 39.52 -4.12
N GLU A 116 20.22 38.91 -5.30
CA GLU A 116 20.70 37.54 -5.46
C GLU A 116 22.23 37.44 -5.35
N GLU A 117 22.97 38.23 -6.07
CA GLU A 117 24.42 38.06 -6.23
C GLU A 117 25.28 39.00 -5.39
N GLU A 118 24.80 40.22 -5.13
CA GLU A 118 25.57 41.29 -4.43
C GLU A 118 24.85 41.84 -3.19
N PRO A 119 24.42 40.99 -2.22
CA PRO A 119 23.61 41.45 -1.08
C PRO A 119 24.31 42.51 -0.23
N GLU A 120 25.62 42.59 -0.27
CA GLU A 120 26.39 43.63 0.45
C GLU A 120 26.04 45.05 -0.04
N ARG A 121 25.68 45.22 -1.32
CA ARG A 121 25.24 46.50 -1.86
C ARG A 121 23.92 47.00 -1.28
N LEU A 122 23.08 46.09 -0.77
CA LEU A 122 21.84 46.48 -0.10
C LEU A 122 22.05 47.31 1.12
N GLN A 123 23.22 47.19 1.79
CA GLN A 123 23.57 48.00 2.99
C GLN A 123 23.67 49.52 2.65
N THR A 124 23.81 49.86 1.37
CA THR A 124 23.84 51.25 0.90
C THR A 124 22.46 51.94 1.01
N ILE A 125 21.40 51.18 1.34
CA ILE A 125 20.06 51.68 1.52
C ILE A 125 19.83 51.94 3.03
N LYS A 126 19.34 53.13 3.36
CA LYS A 126 19.08 53.54 4.74
C LYS A 126 18.07 52.59 5.41
N GLY A 127 18.49 51.92 6.48
CA GLY A 127 17.67 51.01 7.27
C GLY A 127 17.89 49.51 6.93
N ILE A 128 18.82 49.17 6.02
CA ILE A 128 19.25 47.78 5.75
C ILE A 128 20.65 47.59 6.37
N THR A 129 20.69 46.77 7.42
CA THR A 129 21.96 46.33 8.03
C THR A 129 22.56 45.17 7.26
N ALA A 130 23.84 44.85 7.46
CA ALA A 130 24.50 43.70 6.85
C ALA A 130 23.72 42.37 7.08
N ARG A 131 23.26 42.16 8.31
CA ARG A 131 22.46 41.00 8.69
C ARG A 131 21.13 40.95 7.91
N ARG A 132 20.42 42.06 7.81
CA ARG A 132 19.15 42.18 7.11
C ARG A 132 19.33 42.00 5.61
N ALA A 133 20.42 42.51 5.04
CA ALA A 133 20.77 42.30 3.63
C ALA A 133 20.93 40.79 3.31
N MET A 134 21.61 40.04 4.16
CA MET A 134 21.79 38.59 4.01
C MET A 134 20.47 37.83 4.23
N GLU A 135 19.64 38.25 5.18
CA GLU A 135 18.30 37.66 5.40
C GLU A 135 17.39 37.87 4.17
N ILE A 136 17.40 39.05 3.56
CA ILE A 136 16.66 39.35 2.33
C ILE A 136 17.16 38.49 1.15
N SER A 137 18.48 38.42 0.95
CA SER A 137 19.09 37.59 -0.09
C SER A 137 18.77 36.11 0.10
N ALA A 138 18.85 35.60 1.33
CA ALA A 138 18.52 34.21 1.64
C ALA A 138 17.04 33.90 1.36
N ALA A 139 16.13 34.79 1.74
CA ALA A 139 14.69 34.64 1.47
C ALA A 139 14.38 34.67 -0.03
N PHE A 140 15.05 35.56 -0.78
CA PHE A 140 14.92 35.64 -2.23
C PHE A 140 15.46 34.37 -2.94
N LYS A 141 16.66 33.92 -2.54
CA LYS A 141 17.26 32.68 -3.06
C LYS A 141 16.40 31.45 -2.78
N ALA A 142 15.77 31.40 -1.62
CA ALA A 142 14.85 30.33 -1.25
C ALA A 142 13.65 30.29 -2.20
N GLN A 143 13.02 31.41 -2.44
CA GLN A 143 11.85 31.52 -3.32
C GLN A 143 12.18 31.27 -4.79
N THR A 144 13.25 31.89 -5.30
CA THR A 144 13.74 31.67 -6.67
C THR A 144 14.26 30.27 -6.91
N GLY A 145 14.90 29.66 -5.91
CA GLY A 145 15.38 28.28 -5.99
C GLY A 145 14.26 27.28 -6.21
N LEU A 146 13.20 27.35 -5.40
CA LEU A 146 12.02 26.49 -5.57
C LEU A 146 11.36 26.70 -6.95
N ARG A 147 11.22 27.97 -7.37
CA ARG A 147 10.65 28.32 -8.67
C ARG A 147 11.45 27.70 -9.83
N ARG A 148 12.78 27.79 -9.82
CA ARG A 148 13.65 27.16 -10.84
C ARG A 148 13.50 25.65 -10.90
N VAL A 149 13.30 24.98 -9.75
CA VAL A 149 13.03 23.53 -9.72
C VAL A 149 11.67 23.23 -10.37
N MET A 150 10.64 24.01 -10.04
CA MET A 150 9.30 23.85 -10.62
C MET A 150 9.29 24.03 -12.14
N GLU A 151 9.92 25.09 -12.63
CA GLU A 151 10.05 25.37 -14.09
C GLU A 151 10.80 24.24 -14.80
N PHE A 152 11.85 23.70 -14.16
CA PHE A 152 12.59 22.57 -14.70
C PHE A 152 11.71 21.32 -14.80
N LEU A 153 11.01 20.95 -13.71
CA LEU A 153 10.16 19.76 -13.68
C LEU A 153 8.97 19.88 -14.65
N SER A 154 8.37 21.08 -14.76
CA SER A 154 7.24 21.33 -15.67
C SER A 154 7.60 21.14 -17.15
N ARG A 155 8.87 21.34 -17.55
CA ARG A 155 9.33 21.07 -18.93
C ARG A 155 9.25 19.60 -19.33
N TYR A 156 9.23 18.71 -18.33
CA TYR A 156 9.18 17.26 -18.49
C TYR A 156 7.86 16.66 -18.00
N ASP A 157 6.80 17.47 -17.85
CA ASP A 157 5.48 17.07 -17.37
C ASP A 157 5.50 16.36 -16.00
N LEU A 158 6.51 16.67 -15.16
CA LEU A 158 6.64 16.11 -13.81
C LEU A 158 5.79 16.90 -12.81
N PRO A 159 5.17 16.22 -11.79
CA PRO A 159 4.26 16.87 -10.87
C PRO A 159 4.93 17.97 -10.03
N VAL A 160 4.25 19.10 -9.89
CA VAL A 160 4.76 20.24 -9.09
C VAL A 160 5.02 19.90 -7.61
N PRO A 161 4.23 19.05 -6.93
CA PRO A 161 4.55 18.62 -5.56
C PRO A 161 5.94 18.02 -5.40
N LEU A 162 6.48 17.40 -6.45
CA LEU A 162 7.85 16.87 -6.48
C LEU A 162 8.92 17.96 -6.26
N ALA A 163 8.68 19.16 -6.80
CA ALA A 163 9.58 20.30 -6.59
C ALA A 163 9.67 20.69 -5.10
N MET A 164 8.55 20.64 -4.39
CA MET A 164 8.51 20.93 -2.95
C MET A 164 9.32 19.88 -2.17
N GLN A 165 9.17 18.60 -2.50
CA GLN A 165 9.92 17.52 -1.85
C GLN A 165 11.42 17.67 -2.09
N LEU A 166 11.83 17.94 -3.33
CA LEU A 166 13.23 18.17 -3.68
C LEU A 166 13.81 19.38 -2.96
N TYR A 167 13.06 20.48 -2.94
CA TYR A 167 13.52 21.69 -2.30
C TYR A 167 13.65 21.56 -0.78
N ARG A 168 12.73 20.81 -0.13
CA ARG A 168 12.83 20.47 1.29
C ARG A 168 14.06 19.61 1.60
N ALA A 169 14.38 18.68 0.70
CA ALA A 169 15.52 17.76 0.87
C ALA A 169 16.89 18.43 0.63
N TYR A 170 16.99 19.31 -0.39
CA TYR A 170 18.27 19.81 -0.88
C TYR A 170 18.38 21.35 -0.90
N GLY A 171 17.31 22.07 -0.58
CA GLY A 171 17.32 23.54 -0.60
C GLY A 171 17.69 24.11 -1.97
N THR A 172 18.56 25.09 -1.98
CA THR A 172 19.05 25.76 -3.19
C THR A 172 19.80 24.83 -4.17
N ASP A 173 20.33 23.72 -3.67
CA ASP A 173 21.10 22.74 -4.48
C ASP A 173 20.21 21.75 -5.24
N ALA A 174 18.89 21.76 -4.98
CA ALA A 174 17.95 20.81 -5.54
C ALA A 174 18.02 20.70 -7.07
N LEU A 175 18.02 21.85 -7.76
CA LEU A 175 18.10 21.90 -9.23
C LEU A 175 19.44 21.38 -9.77
N ALA A 176 20.55 21.74 -9.13
CA ALA A 176 21.88 21.28 -9.52
C ALA A 176 21.95 19.75 -9.40
N ARG A 177 21.53 19.19 -8.27
CA ARG A 177 21.54 17.75 -8.04
C ARG A 177 20.69 16.96 -9.04
N VAL A 178 19.50 17.48 -9.39
CA VAL A 178 18.64 16.82 -10.40
C VAL A 178 19.25 16.93 -11.81
N LYS A 179 19.93 18.03 -12.13
CA LYS A 179 20.64 18.17 -13.40
C LYS A 179 21.87 17.29 -13.47
N ASP A 180 22.59 17.10 -12.37
CA ASP A 180 23.76 16.22 -12.29
C ASP A 180 23.36 14.74 -12.33
N ASN A 181 22.27 14.39 -11.68
CA ASN A 181 21.73 13.02 -11.66
C ASN A 181 20.18 13.03 -11.67
N PRO A 182 19.55 13.00 -12.85
CA PRO A 182 18.10 12.99 -12.97
C PRO A 182 17.45 11.72 -12.38
N TYR A 183 18.19 10.61 -12.36
CA TYR A 183 17.69 9.34 -11.80
C TYR A 183 17.47 9.39 -10.29
N LEU A 184 17.92 10.44 -9.61
CA LEU A 184 17.54 10.72 -8.24
C LEU A 184 16.02 10.66 -8.04
N LEU A 185 15.26 11.14 -9.04
CA LEU A 185 13.80 11.17 -9.03
C LEU A 185 13.15 9.79 -9.16
N SER A 186 13.86 8.79 -9.64
CA SER A 186 13.38 7.40 -9.68
C SER A 186 13.49 6.67 -8.33
N GLY A 187 14.10 7.30 -7.33
CA GLY A 187 14.14 6.78 -5.96
C GLY A 187 12.74 6.64 -5.35
N GLU A 188 12.58 5.70 -4.43
CA GLU A 188 11.30 5.39 -3.79
C GLU A 188 10.61 6.61 -3.14
N GLN A 189 11.41 7.54 -2.63
CA GLN A 189 10.92 8.76 -1.99
C GLN A 189 10.22 9.72 -2.96
N TYR A 190 10.58 9.70 -4.26
CA TYR A 190 10.01 10.60 -5.27
C TYR A 190 8.98 9.91 -6.16
N GLY A 191 9.08 8.59 -6.31
CA GLY A 191 8.08 7.75 -6.96
C GLY A 191 7.94 7.92 -8.47
N VAL A 192 8.88 8.59 -9.16
CA VAL A 192 8.89 8.68 -10.61
C VAL A 192 9.33 7.33 -11.19
N PRO A 193 8.56 6.69 -12.09
CA PRO A 193 8.97 5.43 -12.69
C PRO A 193 10.32 5.52 -13.41
N PHE A 194 11.18 4.51 -13.25
CA PHE A 194 12.49 4.46 -13.89
C PHE A 194 12.40 4.69 -15.40
N SER A 195 11.44 4.05 -16.10
CA SER A 195 11.26 4.21 -17.55
C SER A 195 10.98 5.65 -17.97
N ALA A 196 10.16 6.38 -17.20
CA ALA A 196 9.89 7.79 -17.48
C ALA A 196 11.13 8.65 -17.23
N MET A 197 11.86 8.37 -16.14
CA MET A 197 13.11 9.09 -15.86
C MET A 197 14.20 8.79 -16.88
N ASP A 198 14.26 7.56 -17.38
CA ASP A 198 15.23 7.17 -18.42
C ASP A 198 14.99 7.93 -19.73
N GLU A 199 13.75 8.03 -20.17
CA GLU A 199 13.37 8.86 -21.34
C GLU A 199 13.75 10.34 -21.14
N ILE A 200 13.47 10.90 -19.98
CA ILE A 200 13.80 12.28 -19.63
C ILE A 200 15.31 12.49 -19.61
N ALA A 201 16.08 11.65 -18.94
CA ALA A 201 17.53 11.75 -18.83
C ALA A 201 18.21 11.69 -20.20
N LEU A 202 17.80 10.76 -21.05
CA LEU A 202 18.29 10.65 -22.42
C LEU A 202 17.93 11.90 -23.25
N SER A 203 16.74 12.47 -23.07
CA SER A 203 16.36 13.74 -23.73
C SER A 203 17.16 14.95 -23.23
N MET A 204 17.66 14.90 -21.98
CA MET A 204 18.58 15.89 -21.41
C MET A 204 20.02 15.77 -21.96
N GLY A 205 20.31 14.72 -22.72
CA GLY A 205 21.63 14.47 -23.31
C GLY A 205 22.55 13.60 -22.45
N PHE A 206 22.01 12.86 -21.50
CA PHE A 206 22.79 11.85 -20.77
C PHE A 206 23.14 10.69 -21.71
N ASP A 207 24.38 10.21 -21.61
CA ASP A 207 24.84 9.08 -22.40
C ASP A 207 24.16 7.79 -21.96
N GLY A 208 23.85 6.91 -22.91
CA GLY A 208 23.18 5.64 -22.63
C GLY A 208 24.00 4.70 -21.72
N ASP A 209 25.31 4.90 -21.61
CA ASP A 209 26.21 4.14 -20.75
C ASP A 209 26.65 4.93 -19.49
N SER A 210 25.93 6.00 -19.14
CA SER A 210 26.27 6.79 -17.95
C SER A 210 26.16 5.96 -16.66
N PRO A 211 27.12 6.09 -15.73
CA PRO A 211 27.12 5.35 -14.46
C PRO A 211 25.82 5.54 -13.67
N CYS A 212 25.31 6.77 -13.57
CA CYS A 212 24.07 7.05 -12.83
C CYS A 212 22.84 6.33 -13.41
N ARG A 213 22.78 6.13 -14.74
CA ARG A 213 21.75 5.31 -15.40
C ARG A 213 21.84 3.85 -14.95
N THR A 214 23.04 3.29 -14.98
CA THR A 214 23.27 1.89 -14.61
C THR A 214 23.00 1.65 -13.11
N GLU A 215 23.44 2.58 -12.24
CA GLU A 215 23.15 2.53 -10.80
C GLU A 215 21.65 2.54 -10.50
N ALA A 216 20.92 3.42 -11.18
CA ALA A 216 19.47 3.50 -11.03
C ALA A 216 18.77 2.26 -11.57
N ALA A 217 19.21 1.70 -12.69
CA ALA A 217 18.67 0.49 -13.28
C ALA A 217 18.88 -0.74 -12.36
N ILE A 218 20.07 -0.88 -11.75
CA ILE A 218 20.34 -1.94 -10.75
C ILE A 218 19.41 -1.82 -9.56
N THR A 219 19.27 -0.61 -9.02
CA THR A 219 18.37 -0.33 -7.88
C THR A 219 16.90 -0.59 -8.25
N TYR A 220 16.50 -0.20 -9.46
CA TYR A 220 15.16 -0.47 -9.98
C TYR A 220 14.87 -1.98 -10.09
N GLU A 221 15.80 -2.77 -10.64
CA GLU A 221 15.63 -4.22 -10.76
C GLU A 221 15.47 -4.89 -9.39
N LEU A 222 16.25 -4.49 -8.39
CA LEU A 222 16.10 -4.98 -7.03
C LEU A 222 14.75 -4.58 -6.45
N THR A 223 14.35 -3.31 -6.59
CA THR A 223 13.08 -2.78 -6.07
C THR A 223 11.87 -3.41 -6.75
N HIS A 224 11.91 -3.52 -8.09
CA HIS A 224 10.85 -4.18 -8.87
C HIS A 224 10.63 -5.62 -8.41
N ASN A 225 11.71 -6.34 -8.15
CA ASN A 225 11.64 -7.73 -7.72
C ASN A 225 11.21 -7.93 -6.26
N LEU A 226 11.18 -6.88 -5.42
CA LEU A 226 10.46 -6.94 -4.14
C LEU A 226 8.97 -7.21 -4.35
N GLY A 227 8.35 -6.61 -5.38
CA GLY A 227 6.97 -6.88 -5.79
C GLY A 227 6.72 -8.32 -6.24
N ASN A 228 7.76 -9.02 -6.72
CA ASN A 228 7.75 -10.44 -7.03
C ASN A 228 8.01 -11.34 -5.80
N GLY A 229 8.18 -10.73 -4.62
CA GLY A 229 8.42 -11.40 -3.35
C GLY A 229 9.88 -11.75 -3.05
N HIS A 230 10.83 -11.32 -3.88
CA HIS A 230 12.25 -11.54 -3.66
C HIS A 230 12.82 -10.54 -2.64
N VAL A 231 13.63 -10.99 -1.69
CA VAL A 231 14.37 -10.12 -0.74
C VAL A 231 15.71 -9.69 -1.33
N PHE A 232 16.30 -10.58 -2.16
CA PHE A 232 17.53 -10.34 -2.90
C PHE A 232 17.42 -10.93 -4.31
N LEU A 233 18.35 -10.55 -5.18
CA LEU A 233 18.56 -11.25 -6.44
C LEU A 233 19.95 -11.89 -6.49
N PRO A 234 20.11 -13.08 -7.12
CA PRO A 234 21.41 -13.61 -7.47
C PRO A 234 22.18 -12.64 -8.36
N ARG A 235 23.47 -12.45 -8.10
CA ARG A 235 24.33 -11.51 -8.83
C ARG A 235 24.23 -11.67 -10.35
N ASP A 236 24.34 -12.89 -10.82
CA ASP A 236 24.27 -13.23 -12.25
C ASP A 236 22.94 -12.81 -12.88
N LYS A 237 21.83 -13.02 -12.15
CA LYS A 237 20.50 -12.64 -12.61
C LYS A 237 20.27 -11.14 -12.57
N LEU A 238 20.77 -10.46 -11.54
CA LEU A 238 20.70 -9.00 -11.44
C LEU A 238 21.45 -8.35 -12.60
N ILE A 239 22.68 -8.77 -12.89
CA ILE A 239 23.47 -8.27 -13.99
C ILE A 239 22.75 -8.51 -15.32
N ALA A 240 22.26 -9.75 -15.56
CA ALA A 240 21.59 -10.07 -16.82
C ALA A 240 20.28 -9.28 -17.01
N ALA A 241 19.48 -9.12 -15.97
CA ALA A 241 18.21 -8.37 -16.04
C ALA A 241 18.48 -6.89 -16.28
N THR A 242 19.44 -6.29 -15.57
CA THR A 242 19.81 -4.89 -15.74
C THR A 242 20.39 -4.64 -17.13
N ALA A 243 21.30 -5.51 -17.60
CA ALA A 243 21.87 -5.41 -18.95
C ALA A 243 20.78 -5.42 -20.04
N GLN A 244 19.78 -6.28 -19.88
CA GLN A 244 18.63 -6.34 -20.79
C GLN A 244 17.72 -5.10 -20.67
N LEU A 245 17.52 -4.58 -19.46
CA LEU A 245 16.64 -3.42 -19.23
C LEU A 245 17.15 -2.15 -19.93
N ILE A 246 18.45 -1.89 -19.87
CA ILE A 246 19.07 -0.66 -20.37
C ILE A 246 19.89 -0.85 -21.67
N ASP A 247 19.85 -2.06 -22.24
CA ASP A 247 20.56 -2.45 -23.46
C ASP A 247 22.07 -2.16 -23.39
N LEU A 248 22.71 -2.59 -22.31
CA LEU A 248 24.17 -2.47 -22.10
C LEU A 248 24.82 -3.85 -21.95
N PRO A 249 26.12 -3.98 -22.31
CA PRO A 249 26.92 -5.18 -22.04
C PRO A 249 26.97 -5.52 -20.53
N ALA A 250 26.93 -6.81 -20.21
CA ALA A 250 26.89 -7.30 -18.83
C ALA A 250 28.14 -6.90 -18.00
N ASP A 251 29.31 -6.80 -18.64
CA ASP A 251 30.55 -6.38 -18.02
C ASP A 251 30.52 -4.93 -17.52
N ARG A 252 29.82 -4.04 -18.24
CA ARG A 252 29.61 -2.66 -17.80
C ARG A 252 28.72 -2.59 -16.56
N VAL A 253 27.63 -3.36 -16.55
CA VAL A 253 26.74 -3.45 -15.39
C VAL A 253 27.48 -4.05 -14.19
N GLU A 254 28.34 -5.05 -14.42
CA GLU A 254 29.12 -5.68 -13.37
C GLU A 254 30.06 -4.70 -12.66
N ILE A 255 30.76 -3.86 -13.40
CA ILE A 255 31.64 -2.81 -12.86
C ILE A 255 30.86 -1.88 -11.93
N THR A 256 29.72 -1.33 -12.41
CA THR A 256 28.90 -0.42 -11.61
C THR A 256 28.30 -1.12 -10.37
N LEU A 257 27.93 -2.39 -10.49
CA LEU A 257 27.45 -3.17 -9.34
C LEU A 257 28.54 -3.32 -8.28
N ASP A 258 29.80 -3.58 -8.69
CA ASP A 258 30.92 -3.69 -7.76
C ASP A 258 31.20 -2.36 -7.04
N GLU A 259 31.11 -1.23 -7.73
CA GLU A 259 31.20 0.10 -7.15
C GLU A 259 30.10 0.36 -6.12
N GLN A 260 28.84 0.00 -6.43
CA GLN A 260 27.74 0.12 -5.48
C GLN A 260 27.90 -0.79 -4.25
N ILE A 261 28.51 -1.96 -4.40
CA ILE A 261 28.82 -2.86 -3.29
C ILE A 261 29.95 -2.26 -2.43
N GLU A 262 31.01 -1.72 -3.04
CA GLU A 262 32.11 -1.06 -2.34
C GLU A 262 31.62 0.15 -1.52
N HIS A 263 30.75 0.97 -2.11
CA HIS A 263 30.11 2.11 -1.46
C HIS A 263 29.00 1.70 -0.47
N LYS A 264 28.73 0.40 -0.31
CA LYS A 264 27.68 -0.14 0.58
C LYS A 264 26.27 0.33 0.30
N VAL A 265 25.97 0.73 -0.93
CA VAL A 265 24.62 1.01 -1.41
C VAL A 265 23.86 -0.31 -1.56
N ILE A 266 24.52 -1.29 -2.17
CA ILE A 266 24.07 -2.68 -2.27
C ILE A 266 24.90 -3.55 -1.35
N VAL A 267 24.26 -4.51 -0.70
CA VAL A 267 24.95 -5.48 0.16
C VAL A 267 25.02 -6.82 -0.58
N GLN A 268 26.23 -7.34 -0.74
CA GLN A 268 26.44 -8.68 -1.28
C GLN A 268 26.83 -9.66 -0.19
N GLU A 269 26.19 -10.82 -0.16
CA GLU A 269 26.48 -11.89 0.79
C GLU A 269 26.35 -13.25 0.10
N GLN A 270 27.13 -14.23 0.56
CA GLN A 270 26.99 -15.61 0.13
C GLN A 270 25.80 -16.26 0.85
N VAL A 271 24.72 -16.54 0.13
CA VAL A 271 23.55 -17.27 0.65
C VAL A 271 23.49 -18.66 0.00
N ALA A 272 23.79 -19.69 0.75
CA ALA A 272 24.01 -21.04 0.22
C ALA A 272 25.06 -21.01 -0.92
N ASN A 273 24.69 -21.41 -2.13
CA ASN A 273 25.60 -21.44 -3.29
C ASN A 273 25.40 -20.23 -4.22
N VAL A 274 24.85 -19.12 -3.73
CA VAL A 274 24.47 -17.96 -4.54
C VAL A 274 25.07 -16.70 -3.94
N LEU A 275 25.71 -15.87 -4.76
CA LEU A 275 26.03 -14.47 -4.41
C LEU A 275 24.75 -13.64 -4.47
N ALA A 276 24.23 -13.30 -3.31
CA ALA A 276 22.97 -12.60 -3.13
C ALA A 276 23.22 -11.09 -3.05
N CYS A 277 22.60 -10.31 -3.92
CA CYS A 277 22.64 -8.85 -3.91
C CYS A 277 21.33 -8.30 -3.32
N TYR A 278 21.45 -7.52 -2.27
CA TYR A 278 20.36 -6.94 -1.51
C TYR A 278 20.33 -5.42 -1.64
N LEU A 279 19.15 -4.84 -1.66
CA LEU A 279 18.99 -3.47 -1.16
C LEU A 279 19.38 -3.45 0.33
N ARG A 280 20.15 -2.45 0.74
CA ARG A 280 20.67 -2.34 2.12
C ARG A 280 19.58 -2.50 3.18
N ARG A 281 18.44 -1.81 3.00
CA ARG A 281 17.30 -1.88 3.92
C ARG A 281 16.72 -3.30 4.06
N MET A 282 16.72 -4.08 2.99
CA MET A 282 16.20 -5.45 3.01
C MET A 282 17.17 -6.40 3.71
N TYR A 283 18.47 -6.21 3.53
CA TYR A 283 19.51 -6.92 4.27
C TYR A 283 19.41 -6.66 5.76
N GLU A 284 19.30 -5.39 6.15
CA GLU A 284 19.18 -4.97 7.55
C GLU A 284 17.89 -5.51 8.17
N ALA A 285 16.75 -5.47 7.43
CA ALA A 285 15.47 -6.01 7.87
C ALA A 285 15.57 -7.53 8.14
N GLU A 286 16.12 -8.29 7.20
CA GLU A 286 16.23 -9.74 7.32
C GLU A 286 17.17 -10.14 8.46
N THR A 287 18.28 -9.45 8.62
CA THR A 287 19.24 -9.66 9.71
C THR A 287 18.62 -9.34 11.07
N PHE A 288 17.92 -8.20 11.17
CA PHE A 288 17.24 -7.81 12.41
C PHE A 288 16.16 -8.83 12.82
N VAL A 289 15.30 -9.24 11.86
CA VAL A 289 14.24 -10.23 12.13
C VAL A 289 14.85 -11.55 12.64
N ALA A 290 15.91 -12.04 11.99
CA ALA A 290 16.58 -13.25 12.42
C ALA A 290 17.15 -13.12 13.85
N GLN A 291 17.91 -12.07 14.12
CA GLN A 291 18.53 -11.84 15.42
C GLN A 291 17.49 -11.69 16.55
N ARG A 292 16.41 -10.93 16.28
CA ARG A 292 15.36 -10.70 17.28
C ARG A 292 14.62 -11.99 17.63
N LEU A 293 14.26 -12.79 16.62
CA LEU A 293 13.61 -14.08 16.83
C LEU A 293 14.51 -15.10 17.57
N LEU A 294 15.79 -15.17 17.21
CA LEU A 294 16.76 -16.01 17.93
C LEU A 294 16.88 -15.62 19.39
N ALA A 295 16.91 -14.31 19.68
CA ALA A 295 16.92 -13.83 21.07
C ALA A 295 15.66 -14.26 21.83
N MET A 296 14.49 -14.23 21.18
CA MET A 296 13.22 -14.66 21.79
C MET A 296 13.18 -16.19 22.01
N VAL A 297 13.73 -16.98 21.10
CA VAL A 297 13.84 -18.45 21.27
C VAL A 297 14.74 -18.81 22.45
N LYS A 298 15.82 -18.06 22.66
CA LYS A 298 16.77 -18.29 23.78
C LYS A 298 16.25 -17.80 25.14
N GLN A 299 15.05 -17.20 25.20
CA GLN A 299 14.47 -16.64 26.41
C GLN A 299 13.17 -17.38 26.81
N PRO A 300 13.27 -18.55 27.46
CA PRO A 300 12.12 -19.26 27.99
C PRO A 300 11.53 -18.51 29.19
N PHE A 301 10.23 -18.69 29.40
CA PHE A 301 9.49 -18.12 30.54
C PHE A 301 9.21 -19.18 31.60
N GLU A 302 9.58 -18.89 32.84
CA GLU A 302 9.16 -19.71 33.97
C GLU A 302 7.72 -19.38 34.36
N THR A 303 6.91 -20.41 34.56
CA THR A 303 5.53 -20.27 35.00
C THR A 303 5.40 -20.75 36.46
N GLY A 304 5.03 -19.83 37.34
CA GLY A 304 4.86 -20.15 38.79
C GLY A 304 3.61 -20.99 39.13
N ARG A 305 2.74 -21.26 38.13
CA ARG A 305 1.52 -22.08 38.29
C ARG A 305 1.57 -23.29 37.36
N SER A 306 0.91 -24.37 37.77
CA SER A 306 0.75 -25.53 36.88
C SER A 306 -0.10 -25.15 35.66
N VAL A 307 0.53 -24.96 34.52
CA VAL A 307 -0.12 -24.66 33.23
C VAL A 307 -1.14 -25.71 32.87
N GLU A 308 -0.85 -26.99 33.15
CA GLU A 308 -1.76 -28.08 32.91
C GLU A 308 -3.08 -27.95 33.71
N LYS A 309 -3.01 -27.42 34.93
CA LYS A 309 -4.21 -27.17 35.74
C LYS A 309 -5.07 -26.08 35.12
N ILE A 310 -4.43 -24.99 34.64
CA ILE A 310 -5.12 -23.89 33.99
C ILE A 310 -5.79 -24.38 32.70
N ILE A 311 -5.09 -25.19 31.88
CA ILE A 311 -5.66 -25.77 30.66
C ILE A 311 -6.90 -26.59 30.92
N ARG A 312 -6.87 -27.46 31.94
CA ARG A 312 -8.07 -28.27 32.36
C ARG A 312 -9.23 -27.38 32.78
N GLU A 313 -8.95 -26.33 33.51
CA GLU A 313 -9.98 -25.36 33.92
C GLU A 313 -10.59 -24.64 32.72
N ILE A 314 -9.77 -24.32 31.70
CA ILE A 314 -10.23 -23.71 30.43
C ILE A 314 -11.12 -24.71 29.68
N GLU A 315 -10.71 -25.97 29.55
CA GLU A 315 -11.49 -27.03 28.89
C GLU A 315 -12.87 -27.18 29.54
N VAL A 316 -12.92 -27.25 30.86
CA VAL A 316 -14.18 -27.34 31.60
C VAL A 316 -15.04 -26.09 31.38
N GLN A 317 -14.47 -24.90 31.47
CA GLN A 317 -15.20 -23.64 31.28
C GLN A 317 -15.76 -23.48 29.87
N GLN A 318 -15.01 -23.92 28.87
CA GLN A 318 -15.41 -23.79 27.46
C GLN A 318 -16.22 -24.98 26.95
N GLY A 319 -16.35 -26.04 27.76
CA GLY A 319 -17.05 -27.26 27.39
C GLY A 319 -16.40 -28.00 26.22
N ILE A 320 -15.09 -27.99 26.13
CA ILE A 320 -14.29 -28.60 25.04
C ILE A 320 -13.18 -29.46 25.62
N ASP A 321 -12.78 -30.49 24.86
CA ASP A 321 -11.55 -31.24 25.09
C ASP A 321 -10.56 -30.88 23.96
N TYR A 322 -9.40 -30.35 24.30
CA TYR A 322 -8.36 -30.06 23.31
C TYR A 322 -7.78 -31.36 22.75
N ALA A 323 -7.64 -31.42 21.43
CA ALA A 323 -6.81 -32.43 20.81
C ALA A 323 -5.33 -32.33 21.30
N PRO A 324 -4.56 -33.43 21.26
CA PRO A 324 -3.20 -33.42 21.80
C PRO A 324 -2.31 -32.28 21.28
N GLN A 325 -2.37 -31.98 19.99
CA GLN A 325 -1.61 -30.89 19.37
C GLN A 325 -2.11 -29.50 19.78
N GLN A 326 -3.44 -29.33 19.96
CA GLN A 326 -4.00 -28.07 20.46
C GLN A 326 -3.58 -27.83 21.93
N ARG A 327 -3.65 -28.86 22.77
CA ARG A 327 -3.17 -28.79 24.14
C ARG A 327 -1.69 -28.46 24.22
N GLN A 328 -0.87 -29.08 23.35
CA GLN A 328 0.55 -28.78 23.21
C GLN A 328 0.78 -27.32 22.84
N ALA A 329 0.04 -26.77 21.86
CA ALA A 329 0.16 -25.39 21.45
C ALA A 329 -0.18 -24.41 22.59
N VAL A 330 -1.25 -24.68 23.34
CA VAL A 330 -1.64 -23.87 24.51
C VAL A 330 -0.56 -23.95 25.61
N ALA A 331 -0.02 -25.12 25.88
CA ALA A 331 1.01 -25.31 26.89
C ALA A 331 2.34 -24.61 26.50
N LEU A 332 2.80 -24.77 25.25
CA LEU A 332 4.02 -24.12 24.78
C LEU A 332 3.92 -22.61 24.80
N ALA A 333 2.77 -22.02 24.49
CA ALA A 333 2.57 -20.58 24.55
C ALA A 333 2.89 -19.96 25.92
N ALA A 334 2.75 -20.73 27.01
CA ALA A 334 3.09 -20.25 28.34
C ALA A 334 4.59 -20.17 28.60
N HIS A 335 5.39 -21.02 27.95
CA HIS A 335 6.82 -21.19 28.22
C HIS A 335 7.72 -20.55 27.18
N GLU A 336 7.27 -20.46 25.92
CA GLU A 336 8.10 -19.99 24.82
C GLU A 336 7.99 -18.47 24.63
N GLY A 337 9.09 -17.82 24.30
CA GLY A 337 9.11 -16.41 23.92
C GLY A 337 8.53 -16.16 22.53
N VAL A 338 8.64 -17.15 21.65
CA VAL A 338 8.07 -17.13 20.31
C VAL A 338 7.52 -18.52 19.95
N LEU A 339 6.31 -18.57 19.40
CA LEU A 339 5.66 -19.82 19.01
C LEU A 339 4.96 -19.69 17.66
N VAL A 340 5.11 -20.68 16.80
CA VAL A 340 4.42 -20.81 15.52
C VAL A 340 3.36 -21.91 15.63
N ILE A 341 2.11 -21.58 15.25
CA ILE A 341 1.01 -22.55 15.16
C ILE A 341 0.55 -22.63 13.71
N THR A 342 0.63 -23.81 13.13
CA THR A 342 0.23 -24.03 11.74
C THR A 342 -0.95 -24.98 11.66
N GLY A 343 -1.70 -24.88 10.58
CA GLY A 343 -2.77 -25.86 10.28
C GLY A 343 -3.64 -25.41 9.12
N GLY A 344 -4.23 -26.37 8.44
CA GLY A 344 -5.19 -26.17 7.37
C GLY A 344 -6.60 -25.79 7.89
N PRO A 345 -7.60 -25.74 7.00
CA PRO A 345 -8.97 -25.52 7.37
C PRO A 345 -9.51 -26.67 8.22
N GLY A 346 -10.32 -26.37 9.24
CA GLY A 346 -10.95 -27.36 10.11
C GLY A 346 -10.04 -28.02 11.15
N THR A 347 -8.78 -27.58 11.32
CA THR A 347 -7.85 -28.13 12.32
C THR A 347 -7.92 -27.46 13.69
N GLY A 348 -8.79 -26.46 13.85
CA GLY A 348 -9.04 -25.82 15.14
C GLY A 348 -8.01 -24.77 15.55
N LYS A 349 -7.36 -24.09 14.60
CA LYS A 349 -6.48 -22.93 14.87
C LYS A 349 -7.14 -21.91 15.78
N THR A 350 -8.36 -21.50 15.45
CA THR A 350 -9.14 -20.52 16.21
C THR A 350 -9.43 -20.98 17.65
N THR A 351 -9.72 -22.27 17.83
CA THR A 351 -9.94 -22.85 19.17
C THR A 351 -8.68 -22.79 20.02
N SER A 352 -7.52 -23.13 19.42
CA SER A 352 -6.22 -23.00 20.08
C SER A 352 -5.89 -21.56 20.42
N THR A 353 -6.12 -20.63 19.49
CA THR A 353 -5.90 -19.18 19.71
C THR A 353 -6.74 -18.66 20.88
N ARG A 354 -8.03 -18.99 20.93
CA ARG A 354 -8.92 -18.62 22.05
C ARG A 354 -8.42 -19.21 23.38
N GLY A 355 -7.95 -20.45 23.35
CA GLY A 355 -7.37 -21.10 24.54
C GLY A 355 -6.13 -20.37 25.04
N ILE A 356 -5.24 -19.95 24.14
CA ILE A 356 -4.02 -19.20 24.47
C ILE A 356 -4.36 -17.81 25.03
N VAL A 357 -5.34 -17.11 24.43
CA VAL A 357 -5.83 -15.84 24.97
C VAL A 357 -6.30 -16.00 26.40
N THR A 358 -7.19 -16.98 26.65
CA THR A 358 -7.71 -17.25 28.01
C THR A 358 -6.59 -17.67 28.97
N LEU A 359 -5.61 -18.44 28.52
CA LEU A 359 -4.44 -18.82 29.32
C LEU A 359 -3.65 -17.57 29.75
N PHE A 360 -3.31 -16.69 28.82
CA PHE A 360 -2.54 -15.47 29.09
C PHE A 360 -3.30 -14.54 30.05
N GLU A 361 -4.61 -14.38 29.87
CA GLU A 361 -5.46 -13.61 30.79
C GLU A 361 -5.40 -14.16 32.21
N ARG A 362 -5.51 -15.49 32.39
CA ARG A 362 -5.41 -16.14 33.71
C ARG A 362 -4.00 -16.04 34.31
N MET A 363 -2.98 -15.83 33.47
CA MET A 363 -1.64 -15.55 33.92
C MET A 363 -1.46 -14.06 34.27
N GLY A 364 -2.46 -13.21 34.02
CA GLY A 364 -2.41 -11.75 34.28
C GLY A 364 -1.62 -10.98 33.24
N LEU A 365 -1.48 -11.50 32.02
CA LEU A 365 -0.75 -10.86 30.94
C LEU A 365 -1.67 -9.97 30.11
N GLU A 366 -1.15 -8.81 29.71
CA GLU A 366 -1.79 -7.92 28.74
C GLU A 366 -1.60 -8.48 27.33
N VAL A 367 -2.71 -8.86 26.68
CA VAL A 367 -2.70 -9.56 25.38
C VAL A 367 -3.20 -8.64 24.29
N LEU A 368 -2.42 -8.56 23.21
CA LEU A 368 -2.75 -7.81 22.00
C LEU A 368 -3.04 -8.78 20.84
N LEU A 369 -4.21 -8.64 20.21
CA LEU A 369 -4.63 -9.47 19.08
C LEU A 369 -4.46 -8.71 17.78
N LEU A 370 -3.69 -9.26 16.85
CA LEU A 370 -3.32 -8.62 15.60
C LEU A 370 -3.58 -9.52 14.39
N ALA A 371 -3.88 -8.89 13.25
CA ALA A 371 -3.93 -9.56 11.95
C ALA A 371 -3.44 -8.63 10.84
N PRO A 372 -3.03 -9.13 9.68
CA PRO A 372 -2.56 -8.29 8.57
C PRO A 372 -3.67 -7.51 7.87
N THR A 373 -4.93 -7.96 7.96
CA THR A 373 -6.08 -7.32 7.31
C THR A 373 -7.20 -6.99 8.31
N GLY A 374 -8.00 -5.95 8.01
CA GLY A 374 -9.12 -5.53 8.86
C GLY A 374 -10.16 -6.63 9.07
N ARG A 375 -10.46 -7.42 8.04
CA ARG A 375 -11.41 -8.54 8.12
C ARG A 375 -10.91 -9.68 9.00
N ALA A 376 -9.64 -10.04 8.86
CA ALA A 376 -9.05 -11.06 9.73
C ALA A 376 -9.00 -10.59 11.18
N ALA A 377 -8.68 -9.32 11.44
CA ALA A 377 -8.71 -8.73 12.77
C ALA A 377 -10.14 -8.75 13.36
N LYS A 378 -11.14 -8.28 12.62
CA LYS A 378 -12.55 -8.31 13.06
C LYS A 378 -12.99 -9.72 13.42
N ARG A 379 -12.72 -10.69 12.54
CA ARG A 379 -13.04 -12.10 12.80
C ARG A 379 -12.36 -12.65 14.05
N MET A 380 -11.06 -12.37 14.20
CA MET A 380 -10.30 -12.78 15.37
C MET A 380 -10.90 -12.18 16.65
N GLY A 381 -11.29 -10.91 16.61
CA GLY A 381 -11.96 -10.24 17.73
C GLY A 381 -13.28 -10.88 18.12
N GLU A 382 -14.14 -11.14 17.13
CA GLU A 382 -15.45 -11.81 17.34
C GLU A 382 -15.28 -13.21 17.96
N LEU A 383 -14.32 -14.00 17.49
CA LEU A 383 -14.07 -15.36 17.95
C LEU A 383 -13.40 -15.43 19.32
N CYS A 384 -12.56 -14.46 19.67
CA CYS A 384 -11.89 -14.37 20.96
C CYS A 384 -12.68 -13.54 21.99
N GLY A 385 -13.74 -12.82 21.57
CA GLY A 385 -14.52 -11.94 22.45
C GLY A 385 -13.74 -10.72 22.94
N ARG A 386 -12.75 -10.25 22.17
CA ARG A 386 -11.86 -9.11 22.50
C ARG A 386 -11.62 -8.23 21.28
N GLU A 387 -11.20 -7.00 21.53
CA GLU A 387 -10.76 -6.13 20.46
C GLU A 387 -9.50 -6.69 19.77
N ALA A 388 -9.53 -6.75 18.46
CA ALA A 388 -8.39 -7.06 17.62
C ALA A 388 -8.24 -5.99 16.53
N GLN A 389 -7.02 -5.72 16.12
CA GLN A 389 -6.74 -4.67 15.15
C GLN A 389 -5.71 -5.13 14.10
N THR A 390 -5.56 -4.35 13.04
CA THR A 390 -4.52 -4.65 12.06
C THR A 390 -3.14 -4.29 12.62
N ILE A 391 -2.10 -5.05 12.19
CA ILE A 391 -0.71 -4.75 12.56
C ILE A 391 -0.39 -3.30 12.20
N HIS A 392 -0.79 -2.83 11.02
CA HIS A 392 -0.55 -1.47 10.56
C HIS A 392 -1.17 -0.41 11.48
N ARG A 393 -2.43 -0.60 11.90
CA ARG A 393 -3.11 0.31 12.83
C ARG A 393 -2.45 0.30 14.21
N CYS A 394 -2.11 -0.88 14.70
CA CYS A 394 -1.42 -1.06 15.97
C CYS A 394 -0.07 -0.31 16.02
N LEU A 395 0.67 -0.38 14.92
CA LEU A 395 1.96 0.31 14.79
C LEU A 395 1.81 1.83 14.55
N GLY A 396 0.59 2.34 14.37
CA GLY A 396 0.35 3.75 14.06
C GLY A 396 0.97 4.14 12.73
N MET A 397 0.69 3.35 11.69
CA MET A 397 1.18 3.61 10.34
C MET A 397 0.62 4.94 9.83
N SER A 398 1.49 5.79 9.33
CA SER A 398 1.15 7.04 8.63
C SER A 398 1.96 7.14 7.34
N TYR A 399 1.41 7.86 6.37
CA TYR A 399 2.15 8.20 5.16
C TYR A 399 2.83 9.54 5.39
N ASN A 400 4.14 9.57 5.29
CA ASN A 400 4.90 10.81 5.39
C ASN A 400 5.08 11.39 3.99
N GLU A 401 4.30 12.42 3.67
CA GLU A 401 4.38 13.12 2.37
C GLU A 401 5.77 13.72 2.12
N ALA A 402 6.49 14.10 3.17
CA ALA A 402 7.81 14.70 3.04
C ALA A 402 8.89 13.68 2.62
N SER A 403 8.78 12.43 3.06
CA SER A 403 9.71 11.34 2.71
C SER A 403 9.17 10.42 1.62
N GLY A 404 7.92 10.59 1.18
CA GLY A 404 7.26 9.74 0.19
C GLY A 404 7.08 8.28 0.64
N GLY A 405 7.20 7.99 1.95
CA GLY A 405 7.23 6.65 2.49
C GLY A 405 6.26 6.41 3.64
N VAL A 406 6.06 5.12 3.92
CA VAL A 406 5.33 4.68 5.09
C VAL A 406 6.21 4.77 6.33
N THR A 407 5.69 5.38 7.38
CA THR A 407 6.34 5.45 8.69
C THR A 407 5.44 4.82 9.75
N PHE A 408 6.06 4.28 10.79
CA PHE A 408 5.37 3.73 11.95
C PHE A 408 5.68 4.57 13.18
N ARG A 409 4.64 4.98 13.92
CA ARG A 409 4.82 5.71 15.17
C ARG A 409 5.39 4.81 16.27
N LYS A 410 4.88 3.56 16.35
CA LYS A 410 5.37 2.57 17.31
C LYS A 410 6.68 1.94 16.83
N GLY A 411 7.64 1.87 17.72
CA GLY A 411 8.98 1.35 17.45
C GLY A 411 9.81 1.28 18.74
N PRO A 412 11.13 1.20 18.65
CA PRO A 412 11.99 1.07 19.84
C PRO A 412 11.85 2.23 20.85
N GLN A 413 11.51 3.44 20.39
CA GLN A 413 11.35 4.62 21.24
C GLN A 413 9.95 4.71 21.86
N GLU A 414 8.93 4.20 21.18
CA GLU A 414 7.55 4.13 21.65
C GLU A 414 7.01 2.71 21.45
N PRO A 415 7.40 1.73 22.27
CA PRO A 415 7.03 0.34 22.07
C PRO A 415 5.55 0.07 22.36
N LEU A 416 5.08 -1.10 21.92
CA LEU A 416 3.75 -1.61 22.23
C LEU A 416 3.65 -1.98 23.71
N GLU A 417 2.55 -1.59 24.34
CA GLU A 417 2.25 -1.91 25.75
C GLU A 417 1.52 -3.24 25.83
N ALA A 418 2.22 -4.34 25.62
CA ALA A 418 1.68 -5.70 25.72
C ALA A 418 2.71 -6.67 26.27
N ASP A 419 2.25 -7.68 27.02
CA ASP A 419 3.07 -8.79 27.52
C ASP A 419 3.08 -9.96 26.55
N ALA A 420 2.04 -10.08 25.74
CA ALA A 420 1.90 -11.09 24.70
C ALA A 420 1.19 -10.54 23.47
N ILE A 421 1.69 -10.87 22.31
CA ILE A 421 1.10 -10.53 21.01
C ILE A 421 0.74 -11.83 20.29
N ILE A 422 -0.48 -11.90 19.80
CA ILE A 422 -0.94 -13.03 18.97
C ILE A 422 -1.28 -12.48 17.59
N VAL A 423 -0.63 -13.01 16.55
CA VAL A 423 -0.83 -12.61 15.15
C VAL A 423 -1.47 -13.77 14.39
N ASP A 424 -2.67 -13.55 13.86
CA ASP A 424 -3.33 -14.51 12.96
C ASP A 424 -3.06 -14.17 11.49
N GLU A 425 -3.33 -15.11 10.59
CA GLU A 425 -3.06 -15.02 9.14
C GLU A 425 -1.61 -14.64 8.80
N MET A 426 -0.66 -15.23 9.53
CA MET A 426 0.79 -14.93 9.42
C MET A 426 1.37 -15.16 8.01
N SER A 427 0.74 -15.99 7.17
CA SER A 427 1.14 -16.20 5.78
C SER A 427 1.14 -14.91 4.95
N MET A 428 0.36 -13.90 5.35
CA MET A 428 0.26 -12.61 4.66
C MET A 428 1.27 -11.56 5.13
N VAL A 429 2.03 -11.82 6.21
CA VAL A 429 3.02 -10.88 6.76
C VAL A 429 4.33 -10.99 6.00
N ASP A 430 4.77 -9.89 5.40
CA ASP A 430 6.06 -9.78 4.71
C ASP A 430 7.21 -9.42 5.65
N LEU A 431 8.43 -9.35 5.11
CA LEU A 431 9.62 -9.09 5.88
C LEU A 431 9.64 -7.69 6.52
N ALA A 432 9.19 -6.67 5.80
CA ALA A 432 9.19 -5.29 6.29
C ALA A 432 8.18 -5.10 7.44
N LEU A 433 6.98 -5.67 7.31
CA LEU A 433 5.97 -5.62 8.35
C LEU A 433 6.38 -6.42 9.59
N MET A 434 7.04 -7.57 9.38
CA MET A 434 7.60 -8.36 10.49
C MET A 434 8.71 -7.61 11.23
N GLN A 435 9.60 -6.94 10.49
CA GLN A 435 10.63 -6.08 11.08
C GLN A 435 10.01 -4.98 11.94
N ALA A 436 9.01 -4.26 11.40
CA ALA A 436 8.34 -3.17 12.11
C ALA A 436 7.65 -3.67 13.39
N LEU A 437 6.95 -4.81 13.33
CA LEU A 437 6.31 -5.42 14.49
C LEU A 437 7.33 -5.78 15.57
N LEU A 438 8.40 -6.50 15.21
CA LEU A 438 9.43 -6.92 16.15
C LEU A 438 10.20 -5.74 16.75
N ALA A 439 10.39 -4.66 15.99
CA ALA A 439 11.02 -3.44 16.48
C ALA A 439 10.16 -2.70 17.52
N ALA A 440 8.84 -2.80 17.39
CA ALA A 440 7.90 -2.18 18.34
C ALA A 440 7.63 -3.06 19.58
N MET A 441 8.03 -4.32 19.58
CA MET A 441 7.84 -5.22 20.73
C MET A 441 8.87 -4.95 21.84
N ARG A 442 8.38 -4.83 23.08
CA ARG A 442 9.25 -4.75 24.27
C ARG A 442 10.08 -6.03 24.47
N PRO A 443 11.26 -5.93 25.06
CA PRO A 443 11.96 -7.11 25.59
C PRO A 443 11.05 -7.86 26.59
N GLY A 444 11.01 -9.20 26.49
CA GLY A 444 10.14 -10.02 27.34
C GLY A 444 8.69 -10.16 26.88
N CYS A 445 8.28 -9.50 25.81
CA CYS A 445 6.97 -9.72 25.20
C CYS A 445 6.96 -11.06 24.43
N ARG A 446 5.92 -11.88 24.63
CA ARG A 446 5.71 -13.14 23.90
C ARG A 446 5.10 -12.91 22.54
N LEU A 447 5.45 -13.71 21.55
CA LEU A 447 4.88 -13.67 20.21
C LEU A 447 4.32 -15.04 19.80
N VAL A 448 3.02 -15.11 19.57
CA VAL A 448 2.36 -16.30 19.00
C VAL A 448 1.92 -15.98 17.58
N MET A 449 2.40 -16.75 16.63
CA MET A 449 2.13 -16.59 15.19
C MET A 449 1.27 -17.74 14.70
N VAL A 450 0.07 -17.43 14.20
CA VAL A 450 -0.90 -18.42 13.74
C VAL A 450 -1.10 -18.26 12.23
N GLY A 451 -1.16 -19.33 11.48
CA GLY A 451 -1.37 -19.25 10.04
C GLY A 451 -1.44 -20.60 9.34
N ASP A 452 -1.58 -20.51 8.04
CA ASP A 452 -1.62 -21.66 7.13
C ASP A 452 -0.49 -21.52 6.09
N PRO A 453 0.56 -22.37 6.14
CA PRO A 453 1.72 -22.26 5.27
C PRO A 453 1.45 -22.66 3.82
N ASP A 454 0.30 -23.25 3.54
CA ASP A 454 -0.10 -23.73 2.22
C ASP A 454 -0.99 -22.74 1.48
N GLN A 455 -1.48 -21.70 2.17
CA GLN A 455 -2.11 -20.56 1.55
C GLN A 455 -1.08 -19.71 0.79
N LEU A 456 -1.59 -18.76 -0.01
CA LEU A 456 -0.74 -17.83 -0.73
C LEU A 456 0.15 -17.02 0.23
N PRO A 457 1.43 -16.84 -0.07
CA PRO A 457 2.33 -16.03 0.73
C PRO A 457 1.97 -14.53 0.64
N SER A 458 2.64 -13.70 1.47
CA SER A 458 2.54 -12.24 1.45
C SER A 458 2.71 -11.64 0.05
N VAL A 459 2.13 -10.48 -0.21
CA VAL A 459 2.36 -9.76 -1.47
C VAL A 459 3.77 -9.17 -1.49
N GLY A 460 4.24 -8.64 -0.36
CA GLY A 460 5.58 -8.08 -0.22
C GLY A 460 6.72 -9.11 -0.17
N ALA A 461 7.94 -8.61 -0.05
CA ALA A 461 9.16 -9.41 -0.11
C ALA A 461 9.32 -10.37 1.07
N GLY A 462 9.85 -11.55 0.78
CA GLY A 462 10.11 -12.62 1.73
C GLY A 462 8.96 -13.62 1.85
N ASN A 463 9.21 -14.68 2.59
CA ASN A 463 8.23 -15.69 2.98
C ASN A 463 8.47 -16.03 4.44
N VAL A 464 8.29 -15.01 5.31
CA VAL A 464 8.65 -15.06 6.72
C VAL A 464 8.08 -16.31 7.39
N PHE A 465 6.76 -16.51 7.31
CA PHE A 465 6.11 -17.64 7.96
C PHE A 465 6.63 -19.00 7.50
N GLY A 466 6.79 -19.18 6.17
CA GLY A 466 7.36 -20.39 5.60
C GLY A 466 8.84 -20.60 5.96
N ASP A 467 9.64 -19.54 6.06
CA ASP A 467 11.05 -19.61 6.43
C ASP A 467 11.24 -19.95 7.91
N LEU A 468 10.39 -19.42 8.79
CA LEU A 468 10.36 -19.79 10.22
C LEU A 468 10.10 -21.27 10.40
N ILE A 469 9.05 -21.79 9.78
CA ILE A 469 8.68 -23.22 9.87
C ILE A 469 9.81 -24.10 9.32
N ARG A 470 10.32 -23.79 8.12
CA ARG A 470 11.38 -24.57 7.47
C ARG A 470 12.75 -24.43 8.13
N SER A 471 12.97 -23.43 8.97
CA SER A 471 14.19 -23.30 9.74
C SER A 471 14.32 -24.44 10.76
N GLY A 472 13.21 -24.84 11.38
CA GLY A 472 13.17 -25.79 12.48
C GLY A 472 13.74 -25.23 13.80
N VAL A 473 14.08 -23.94 13.84
CA VAL A 473 14.65 -23.26 15.00
C VAL A 473 13.60 -22.67 15.93
N VAL A 474 12.55 -22.08 15.32
CA VAL A 474 11.46 -21.49 16.08
C VAL A 474 10.49 -22.58 16.52
N PRO A 475 10.15 -22.67 17.82
CA PRO A 475 9.16 -23.62 18.33
C PRO A 475 7.87 -23.57 17.51
N SER A 476 7.42 -24.73 17.01
CA SER A 476 6.27 -24.80 16.13
C SER A 476 5.38 -26.01 16.42
N VAL A 477 4.08 -25.80 16.35
CA VAL A 477 3.07 -26.87 16.47
C VAL A 477 2.23 -26.91 15.20
N ALA A 478 2.20 -28.07 14.56
CA ALA A 478 1.38 -28.32 13.39
C ALA A 478 0.08 -29.01 13.82
N LEU A 479 -1.06 -28.33 13.66
CA LEU A 479 -2.38 -28.90 13.89
C LEU A 479 -2.78 -29.70 12.65
N THR A 480 -2.72 -31.01 12.73
CA THR A 480 -2.99 -31.91 11.60
C THR A 480 -4.33 -32.65 11.73
N GLU A 481 -4.90 -32.67 12.94
CA GLU A 481 -6.15 -33.36 13.19
C GLU A 481 -7.34 -32.54 12.66
N ILE A 482 -8.12 -33.16 11.76
CA ILE A 482 -9.34 -32.56 11.21
C ILE A 482 -10.50 -33.01 12.07
N PHE A 483 -11.24 -32.06 12.69
CA PHE A 483 -12.36 -32.38 13.57
C PHE A 483 -13.52 -33.05 12.81
N ARG A 484 -14.25 -33.90 13.50
CA ARG A 484 -15.32 -34.74 12.93
C ARG A 484 -16.35 -33.95 12.13
N GLN A 485 -16.75 -32.77 12.59
CA GLN A 485 -17.68 -31.89 11.86
C GLN A 485 -17.04 -31.39 10.53
N ALA A 486 -15.77 -31.03 10.58
CA ALA A 486 -15.02 -30.59 9.40
C ALA A 486 -14.77 -31.73 8.39
N GLN A 487 -14.64 -32.97 8.84
CA GLN A 487 -14.49 -34.15 7.96
C GLN A 487 -15.75 -34.41 7.10
N GLN A 488 -16.92 -33.98 7.54
CA GLN A 488 -18.15 -34.11 6.76
C GLN A 488 -18.23 -33.08 5.60
N SER A 489 -17.53 -31.95 5.70
CA SER A 489 -17.49 -30.93 4.67
C SER A 489 -16.72 -31.39 3.43
N ALA A 490 -17.35 -31.35 2.27
CA ALA A 490 -16.70 -31.64 0.99
C ALA A 490 -15.72 -30.53 0.61
N ILE A 491 -15.96 -29.27 1.00
CA ILE A 491 -15.02 -28.15 0.83
C ILE A 491 -13.70 -28.49 1.52
N ILE A 492 -13.73 -28.89 2.77
CA ILE A 492 -12.53 -29.20 3.57
C ILE A 492 -11.81 -30.43 3.02
N ARG A 493 -12.53 -31.50 2.69
CA ARG A 493 -11.92 -32.70 2.07
C ARG A 493 -11.23 -32.36 0.76
N ASN A 494 -11.87 -31.58 -0.11
CA ASN A 494 -11.29 -31.14 -1.38
C ASN A 494 -10.09 -30.21 -1.18
N ALA A 495 -10.13 -29.29 -0.20
CA ALA A 495 -8.99 -28.46 0.13
C ALA A 495 -7.77 -29.30 0.56
N HIS A 496 -7.95 -30.29 1.42
CA HIS A 496 -6.89 -31.21 1.82
C HIS A 496 -6.38 -32.05 0.64
N ALA A 497 -7.27 -32.59 -0.21
CA ALA A 497 -6.86 -33.31 -1.41
C ALA A 497 -6.01 -32.44 -2.33
N VAL A 498 -6.41 -31.19 -2.55
CA VAL A 498 -5.62 -30.22 -3.36
C VAL A 498 -4.27 -29.95 -2.70
N ASN A 499 -4.22 -29.78 -1.40
CA ASN A 499 -2.95 -29.55 -0.67
C ASN A 499 -1.98 -30.71 -0.82
N GLU A 500 -2.49 -31.96 -0.86
CA GLU A 500 -1.71 -33.16 -1.12
C GLU A 500 -1.37 -33.39 -2.60
N GLY A 501 -1.76 -32.49 -3.50
CA GLY A 501 -1.52 -32.58 -4.94
C GLY A 501 -2.52 -33.43 -5.70
N ARG A 502 -3.61 -33.87 -5.04
CA ARG A 502 -4.70 -34.64 -5.66
C ARG A 502 -5.79 -33.70 -6.19
N ALA A 503 -6.36 -34.07 -7.34
CA ALA A 503 -7.49 -33.33 -7.90
C ALA A 503 -8.68 -33.33 -6.93
N PRO A 504 -9.42 -32.21 -6.82
CA PRO A 504 -10.67 -32.21 -6.04
C PRO A 504 -11.71 -33.13 -6.69
N ASP A 505 -12.59 -33.71 -5.88
CA ASP A 505 -13.71 -34.51 -6.36
C ASP A 505 -14.80 -33.59 -6.96
N LEU A 506 -14.87 -33.59 -8.29
CA LEU A 506 -15.83 -32.80 -9.07
C LEU A 506 -17.16 -33.55 -9.34
N LYS A 507 -17.25 -34.84 -9.02
CA LYS A 507 -18.41 -35.68 -9.32
C LYS A 507 -19.42 -35.74 -8.17
N GLY A 508 -18.97 -35.56 -6.98
CA GLY A 508 -19.78 -35.62 -5.76
C GLY A 508 -20.56 -34.33 -5.51
N ASN A 509 -21.53 -33.97 -6.33
CA ASN A 509 -22.41 -32.81 -6.10
C ASN A 509 -23.30 -33.04 -4.86
N GLN A 510 -22.69 -33.08 -3.69
CA GLN A 510 -23.38 -33.32 -2.43
C GLN A 510 -22.86 -32.42 -1.32
N GLY A 511 -23.78 -31.93 -0.50
CA GLY A 511 -23.45 -31.13 0.66
C GLY A 511 -23.12 -29.67 0.34
N ASP A 512 -21.89 -29.28 0.66
CA ASP A 512 -21.39 -27.90 0.61
C ASP A 512 -20.48 -27.58 -0.59
N PHE A 513 -20.22 -28.56 -1.49
CA PHE A 513 -19.35 -28.41 -2.66
C PHE A 513 -20.02 -28.88 -3.94
N PHE A 514 -20.04 -28.02 -4.97
CA PHE A 514 -20.64 -28.31 -6.27
C PHE A 514 -19.71 -27.93 -7.42
N PHE A 515 -19.81 -28.67 -8.54
CA PHE A 515 -19.11 -28.34 -9.77
C PHE A 515 -20.08 -28.22 -10.95
N LEU A 516 -19.94 -27.14 -11.72
CA LEU A 516 -20.71 -26.88 -12.95
C LEU A 516 -19.75 -26.75 -14.14
N CYS A 517 -19.75 -27.73 -15.05
CA CYS A 517 -18.91 -27.69 -16.24
C CYS A 517 -19.42 -26.65 -17.24
N ARG A 518 -18.60 -25.62 -17.50
CA ARG A 518 -18.85 -24.51 -18.44
C ARG A 518 -17.53 -24.08 -19.07
N ARG A 519 -17.19 -24.60 -20.26
CA ARG A 519 -15.90 -24.35 -20.91
C ARG A 519 -15.87 -23.04 -21.70
N ALA A 520 -16.99 -22.62 -22.28
CA ALA A 520 -17.09 -21.37 -23.02
C ALA A 520 -17.19 -20.18 -22.05
N PRO A 521 -16.34 -19.14 -22.21
CA PRO A 521 -16.25 -18.01 -21.27
C PRO A 521 -17.58 -17.27 -21.07
N ASP A 522 -18.33 -17.02 -22.15
CA ASP A 522 -19.64 -16.39 -22.14
C ASP A 522 -20.66 -17.20 -21.30
N ARG A 523 -20.72 -18.51 -21.53
CA ARG A 523 -21.57 -19.42 -20.77
C ARG A 523 -21.18 -19.55 -19.31
N LEU A 524 -19.87 -19.49 -19.04
CA LEU A 524 -19.34 -19.48 -17.68
C LEU A 524 -19.83 -18.22 -16.93
N VAL A 525 -19.59 -17.03 -17.50
CA VAL A 525 -20.00 -15.77 -16.90
C VAL A 525 -21.54 -15.71 -16.73
N GLN A 526 -22.31 -16.13 -17.72
CA GLN A 526 -23.78 -16.20 -17.64
C GLN A 526 -24.21 -17.11 -16.47
N THR A 527 -23.59 -18.31 -16.33
CA THR A 527 -23.91 -19.23 -15.21
C THR A 527 -23.59 -18.60 -13.86
N VAL A 528 -22.46 -17.87 -13.74
CA VAL A 528 -22.09 -17.15 -12.50
C VAL A 528 -23.15 -16.08 -12.16
N VAL A 529 -23.60 -15.32 -13.14
CA VAL A 529 -24.67 -14.32 -12.98
C VAL A 529 -25.96 -14.97 -12.51
N GLU A 530 -26.39 -16.08 -13.14
CA GLU A 530 -27.58 -16.83 -12.74
C GLU A 530 -27.48 -17.37 -11.31
N LEU A 531 -26.31 -17.89 -10.90
CA LEU A 531 -26.08 -18.36 -9.56
C LEU A 531 -26.25 -17.24 -8.53
N CYS A 532 -25.65 -16.09 -8.77
CA CYS A 532 -25.71 -14.96 -7.83
C CYS A 532 -27.08 -14.27 -7.78
N LYS A 533 -27.75 -14.17 -8.95
CA LYS A 533 -29.02 -13.43 -9.05
C LYS A 533 -30.23 -14.23 -8.60
N THR A 534 -30.32 -15.51 -9.00
CA THR A 534 -31.54 -16.33 -8.86
C THR A 534 -31.30 -17.62 -8.12
N ARG A 535 -30.39 -18.48 -8.57
CA ARG A 535 -30.32 -19.85 -8.07
C ARG A 535 -29.97 -19.97 -6.60
N LEU A 536 -28.95 -19.24 -6.11
CA LEU A 536 -28.56 -19.31 -4.71
C LEU A 536 -29.55 -18.58 -3.79
N PRO A 537 -30.04 -17.37 -4.15
CA PRO A 537 -31.09 -16.73 -3.37
C PRO A 537 -32.38 -17.53 -3.26
N GLU A 538 -32.89 -18.07 -4.38
CA GLU A 538 -34.20 -18.74 -4.44
C GLU A 538 -34.13 -20.18 -3.90
N ASN A 539 -33.08 -20.94 -4.25
CA ASN A 539 -33.05 -22.37 -3.92
C ASN A 539 -32.34 -22.69 -2.61
N MET A 540 -31.43 -21.81 -2.15
CA MET A 540 -30.59 -22.05 -0.96
C MET A 540 -30.73 -20.97 0.13
N GLY A 541 -31.52 -19.93 -0.13
CA GLY A 541 -31.72 -18.83 0.83
C GLY A 541 -30.44 -18.04 1.12
N ILE A 542 -29.50 -17.99 0.18
CA ILE A 542 -28.27 -17.25 0.31
C ILE A 542 -28.36 -15.97 -0.52
N PRO A 543 -28.59 -14.82 0.08
CA PRO A 543 -28.76 -13.56 -0.65
C PRO A 543 -27.45 -13.14 -1.35
N ALA A 544 -27.59 -12.34 -2.43
CA ALA A 544 -26.46 -11.98 -3.31
C ALA A 544 -25.31 -11.24 -2.59
N ASP A 545 -25.61 -10.50 -1.52
CA ASP A 545 -24.61 -9.80 -0.70
C ASP A 545 -23.74 -10.74 0.13
N GLN A 546 -24.19 -11.99 0.38
CA GLN A 546 -23.45 -13.03 1.09
C GLN A 546 -22.70 -13.98 0.14
N ILE A 547 -22.79 -13.75 -1.16
CA ILE A 547 -22.08 -14.51 -2.18
C ILE A 547 -20.86 -13.71 -2.65
N GLN A 548 -19.70 -14.37 -2.71
CA GLN A 548 -18.51 -13.80 -3.31
C GLN A 548 -18.06 -14.59 -4.52
N VAL A 549 -17.90 -13.91 -5.63
CA VAL A 549 -17.32 -14.50 -6.83
C VAL A 549 -15.79 -14.35 -6.79
N LEU A 550 -15.08 -15.44 -7.02
CA LEU A 550 -13.61 -15.48 -7.05
C LEU A 550 -13.11 -15.88 -8.43
N THR A 551 -12.08 -15.20 -8.92
CA THR A 551 -11.38 -15.57 -10.15
C THR A 551 -9.86 -15.42 -9.95
N PRO A 552 -9.03 -16.23 -10.61
CA PRO A 552 -7.58 -16.11 -10.51
C PRO A 552 -7.03 -14.82 -11.13
N THR A 553 -7.72 -14.24 -12.12
CA THR A 553 -7.18 -13.16 -12.96
C THR A 553 -8.03 -11.88 -12.92
N ARG A 554 -7.40 -10.73 -13.18
CA ARG A 554 -8.09 -9.43 -13.30
C ARG A 554 -8.58 -9.16 -14.73
N ARG A 555 -7.77 -9.51 -15.74
CA ARG A 555 -8.02 -9.22 -17.16
C ARG A 555 -8.56 -10.45 -17.89
N GLY A 556 -9.10 -10.24 -19.10
CA GLY A 556 -9.71 -11.28 -19.93
C GLY A 556 -11.20 -11.46 -19.67
N GLU A 557 -11.83 -12.30 -20.46
CA GLU A 557 -13.30 -12.52 -20.46
C GLU A 557 -13.83 -13.11 -19.15
N THR A 558 -13.01 -13.87 -18.44
CA THR A 558 -13.32 -14.46 -17.13
C THR A 558 -12.61 -13.75 -15.97
N GLY A 559 -11.97 -12.61 -16.24
CA GLY A 559 -11.31 -11.80 -15.23
C GLY A 559 -12.30 -10.92 -14.42
N THR A 560 -11.85 -10.41 -13.26
CA THR A 560 -12.72 -9.61 -12.38
C THR A 560 -13.38 -8.43 -13.10
N VAL A 561 -12.70 -7.78 -14.04
CA VAL A 561 -13.25 -6.61 -14.76
C VAL A 561 -14.50 -6.99 -15.58
N ALA A 562 -14.39 -8.06 -16.38
CA ALA A 562 -15.53 -8.52 -17.22
C ALA A 562 -16.67 -9.11 -16.36
N VAL A 563 -16.31 -9.92 -15.36
CA VAL A 563 -17.28 -10.55 -14.45
C VAL A 563 -18.01 -9.51 -13.62
N ASN A 564 -17.32 -8.48 -13.08
CA ASN A 564 -17.94 -7.39 -12.34
C ASN A 564 -18.92 -6.60 -13.20
N ARG A 565 -18.57 -6.32 -14.45
CA ARG A 565 -19.48 -5.63 -15.39
C ARG A 565 -20.78 -6.42 -15.60
N ALA A 566 -20.67 -7.75 -15.80
CA ALA A 566 -21.83 -8.62 -15.97
C ALA A 566 -22.68 -8.72 -14.69
N LEU A 567 -22.03 -8.87 -13.53
CA LEU A 567 -22.73 -8.93 -12.24
C LEU A 567 -23.39 -7.62 -11.88
N GLN A 568 -22.73 -6.48 -12.07
CA GLN A 568 -23.31 -5.15 -11.86
C GLN A 568 -24.56 -4.95 -12.70
N ALA A 569 -24.49 -5.27 -14.01
CA ALA A 569 -25.63 -5.16 -14.91
C ALA A 569 -26.81 -6.03 -14.48
N ALA A 570 -26.56 -7.19 -13.87
CA ALA A 570 -27.59 -8.13 -13.43
C ALA A 570 -28.15 -7.86 -12.04
N LEU A 571 -27.27 -7.49 -11.06
CA LEU A 571 -27.62 -7.33 -9.66
C LEU A 571 -27.99 -5.88 -9.31
N ASN A 572 -27.34 -4.92 -9.97
CA ASN A 572 -27.56 -3.49 -9.76
C ASN A 572 -27.71 -2.73 -11.10
N PRO A 573 -28.77 -3.03 -11.90
CA PRO A 573 -28.99 -2.36 -13.17
C PRO A 573 -29.28 -0.87 -12.98
N PRO A 574 -29.05 -0.02 -14.02
CA PRO A 574 -29.46 1.35 -13.99
C PRO A 574 -30.96 1.43 -13.81
N ALA A 575 -31.44 2.33 -12.95
CA ALA A 575 -32.86 2.56 -12.67
C ALA A 575 -33.15 4.05 -12.52
N ARG A 576 -34.41 4.44 -12.76
CA ARG A 576 -34.83 5.82 -12.57
C ARG A 576 -34.67 6.23 -11.10
N GLY A 577 -33.91 7.32 -10.87
CA GLY A 577 -33.60 7.81 -9.53
C GLY A 577 -32.28 7.28 -8.92
N LYS A 578 -31.64 6.27 -9.52
CA LYS A 578 -30.28 5.86 -9.14
C LYS A 578 -29.25 6.72 -9.85
N ARG A 579 -28.39 7.34 -9.06
CA ARG A 579 -27.27 8.14 -9.59
C ARG A 579 -26.07 7.25 -9.89
N GLN A 580 -25.25 7.72 -10.84
CA GLN A 580 -24.02 7.04 -11.22
C GLN A 580 -22.92 8.04 -11.56
N LYS A 581 -21.67 7.66 -11.31
CA LYS A 581 -20.46 8.45 -11.65
C LYS A 581 -19.52 7.59 -12.48
N ASN A 582 -19.05 8.15 -13.58
CA ASN A 582 -18.04 7.51 -14.41
C ASN A 582 -16.64 7.91 -13.91
N TRP A 583 -15.75 6.93 -13.79
CA TRP A 583 -14.34 7.13 -13.48
C TRP A 583 -13.51 6.23 -14.41
N GLY A 584 -12.86 6.83 -15.41
CA GLY A 584 -12.23 6.06 -16.48
C GLY A 584 -13.24 5.12 -17.15
N ASP A 585 -12.88 3.84 -17.25
CA ASP A 585 -13.74 2.80 -17.84
C ASP A 585 -14.73 2.18 -16.84
N THR A 586 -14.73 2.63 -15.58
CA THR A 586 -15.59 2.11 -14.52
C THR A 586 -16.77 3.01 -14.26
N VAL A 587 -17.96 2.43 -14.17
CA VAL A 587 -19.19 3.12 -13.77
C VAL A 587 -19.51 2.71 -12.34
N PHE A 588 -19.47 3.66 -11.42
CA PHE A 588 -19.94 3.48 -10.04
C PHE A 588 -21.40 3.93 -9.94
N ARG A 589 -22.21 3.16 -9.24
CA ARG A 589 -23.66 3.40 -9.11
C ARG A 589 -24.09 3.20 -7.66
N GLU A 590 -25.08 3.97 -7.21
CA GLU A 590 -25.71 3.74 -5.91
C GLU A 590 -26.16 2.27 -5.78
N GLY A 591 -25.84 1.65 -4.65
CA GLY A 591 -26.04 0.23 -4.39
C GLY A 591 -24.92 -0.69 -4.89
N ASP A 592 -23.86 -0.17 -5.53
CA ASP A 592 -22.72 -0.99 -5.93
C ASP A 592 -21.89 -1.44 -4.72
N ARG A 593 -21.43 -2.67 -4.83
CA ARG A 593 -20.44 -3.24 -3.92
C ARG A 593 -19.06 -2.86 -4.41
N VAL A 594 -18.29 -2.17 -3.57
CA VAL A 594 -16.95 -1.67 -3.89
C VAL A 594 -15.91 -2.17 -2.88
N MET A 595 -14.65 -2.21 -3.29
CA MET A 595 -13.53 -2.58 -2.44
C MET A 595 -12.47 -1.49 -2.51
N GLN A 596 -11.97 -1.08 -1.36
CA GLN A 596 -10.79 -0.24 -1.24
C GLN A 596 -9.55 -1.00 -1.74
N THR A 597 -8.79 -0.39 -2.63
CA THR A 597 -7.63 -1.05 -3.30
C THR A 597 -6.29 -0.62 -2.75
N LYS A 598 -6.26 0.45 -1.97
CA LYS A 598 -5.08 1.01 -1.30
C LYS A 598 -5.44 1.37 0.14
N ASN A 599 -4.47 1.38 1.03
CA ASN A 599 -4.69 1.96 2.36
C ASN A 599 -4.84 3.47 2.22
N ASN A 600 -5.89 4.02 2.79
CA ASN A 600 -6.08 5.46 2.91
C ASN A 600 -6.39 5.78 4.38
N TYR A 601 -5.45 6.46 5.03
CA TYR A 601 -5.50 6.74 6.47
C TYR A 601 -6.25 8.03 6.79
N ASP A 602 -6.49 8.88 5.79
CA ASP A 602 -7.05 10.22 5.95
C ASP A 602 -8.57 10.24 5.79
N VAL A 603 -9.13 9.20 5.19
CA VAL A 603 -10.58 9.08 5.02
C VAL A 603 -11.25 8.98 6.39
N ILE A 604 -12.04 10.01 6.73
CA ILE A 604 -12.81 10.08 7.96
C ILE A 604 -14.05 9.21 7.83
N TRP A 605 -14.35 8.43 8.85
CA TRP A 605 -15.58 7.64 8.96
C TRP A 605 -16.29 7.89 10.28
N GLU A 606 -17.60 7.66 10.25
CA GLU A 606 -18.50 7.73 11.40
C GLU A 606 -19.30 6.44 11.50
N LYS A 607 -19.51 5.95 12.73
CA LYS A 607 -20.40 4.82 13.03
C LYS A 607 -21.78 5.32 13.41
N ASP A 608 -22.77 4.39 13.40
CA ASP A 608 -24.15 4.67 13.76
C ASP A 608 -24.29 5.14 15.24
N ASP A 609 -23.31 4.86 16.11
CA ASP A 609 -23.26 5.32 17.50
C ASP A 609 -22.60 6.70 17.69
N GLY A 610 -22.22 7.38 16.59
CA GLY A 610 -21.53 8.66 16.60
C GLY A 610 -20.01 8.57 16.84
N THR A 611 -19.46 7.37 16.96
CA THR A 611 -18.00 7.21 17.04
C THR A 611 -17.36 7.56 15.71
N THR A 612 -16.38 8.46 15.74
CA THR A 612 -15.62 8.86 14.54
C THR A 612 -14.20 8.30 14.58
N GLY A 613 -13.61 8.15 13.41
CA GLY A 613 -12.22 7.75 13.27
C GLY A 613 -11.73 7.96 11.84
N THR A 614 -10.51 7.52 11.58
CA THR A 614 -9.87 7.65 10.27
C THR A 614 -9.39 6.30 9.76
N GLY A 615 -9.25 6.20 8.44
CA GLY A 615 -8.67 5.08 7.73
C GLY A 615 -9.66 4.06 7.19
N ILE A 616 -9.59 3.86 5.87
CA ILE A 616 -10.20 2.74 5.14
C ILE A 616 -9.06 1.99 4.43
N PHE A 617 -9.03 0.67 4.57
CA PHE A 617 -7.84 -0.12 4.25
C PHE A 617 -8.04 -1.00 3.01
N ASN A 618 -6.95 -1.36 2.38
CA ASN A 618 -6.95 -2.30 1.24
C ASN A 618 -7.67 -3.61 1.62
N GLY A 619 -8.66 -3.97 0.80
CA GLY A 619 -9.52 -5.14 1.03
C GLY A 619 -10.82 -4.82 1.78
N ASP A 620 -11.00 -3.64 2.39
CA ASP A 620 -12.28 -3.25 2.97
C ASP A 620 -13.34 -3.17 1.87
N VAL A 621 -14.49 -3.80 2.10
CA VAL A 621 -15.60 -3.81 1.14
C VAL A 621 -16.77 -3.00 1.71
N GLY A 622 -17.29 -2.13 0.88
CA GLY A 622 -18.41 -1.28 1.20
C GLY A 622 -19.50 -1.29 0.13
N ILE A 623 -20.58 -0.60 0.42
CA ILE A 623 -21.69 -0.37 -0.50
C ILE A 623 -21.85 1.14 -0.69
N ILE A 624 -21.93 1.59 -1.93
CA ILE A 624 -22.24 2.99 -2.27
C ILE A 624 -23.68 3.24 -1.86
N GLN A 625 -23.88 4.09 -0.86
CA GLN A 625 -25.22 4.45 -0.38
C GLN A 625 -25.83 5.57 -1.21
N GLU A 626 -25.04 6.60 -1.47
CA GLU A 626 -25.49 7.81 -2.15
C GLU A 626 -24.38 8.44 -2.99
N ILE A 627 -24.74 8.96 -4.13
CA ILE A 627 -23.91 9.85 -4.96
C ILE A 627 -24.63 11.19 -4.99
N ASP A 628 -23.98 12.27 -4.61
CA ASP A 628 -24.60 13.60 -4.59
C ASP A 628 -25.02 14.06 -6.02
N PRO A 629 -25.89 15.07 -6.15
CA PRO A 629 -26.36 15.54 -7.46
C PRO A 629 -25.26 16.05 -8.39
N SER A 630 -24.15 16.56 -7.83
CA SER A 630 -22.99 17.01 -8.62
C SER A 630 -22.08 15.85 -9.05
N GLY A 631 -22.18 14.70 -8.37
CA GLY A 631 -21.28 13.57 -8.53
C GLY A 631 -19.89 13.79 -7.94
N GLU A 632 -19.72 14.78 -7.08
CA GLU A 632 -18.43 15.08 -6.43
C GLU A 632 -18.26 14.37 -5.08
N LEU A 633 -19.38 14.06 -4.40
CA LEU A 633 -19.38 13.39 -3.11
C LEU A 633 -20.09 12.04 -3.20
N ILE A 634 -19.43 11.00 -2.72
CA ILE A 634 -19.94 9.63 -2.74
C ILE A 634 -19.92 9.08 -1.31
N THR A 635 -21.10 8.79 -0.77
CA THR A 635 -21.24 8.18 0.55
C THR A 635 -21.15 6.66 0.43
N ILE A 636 -20.21 6.08 1.15
CA ILE A 636 -19.96 4.63 1.14
C ILE A 636 -20.03 4.10 2.57
N ARG A 637 -20.74 2.99 2.75
CA ARG A 637 -20.79 2.27 4.02
C ARG A 637 -19.90 1.03 3.97
N PHE A 638 -18.87 1.02 4.78
CA PHE A 638 -17.96 -0.11 5.01
C PHE A 638 -18.32 -0.77 6.35
N ASP A 639 -19.01 -1.89 6.31
CA ASP A 639 -19.54 -2.57 7.51
C ASP A 639 -20.42 -1.63 8.38
N ASP A 640 -19.92 -1.21 9.55
CA ASP A 640 -20.55 -0.29 10.51
C ASP A 640 -20.04 1.16 10.40
N ARG A 641 -19.19 1.45 9.42
CA ARG A 641 -18.56 2.76 9.20
C ARG A 641 -19.10 3.41 7.94
N THR A 642 -19.58 4.63 8.04
CA THR A 642 -20.00 5.45 6.90
C THR A 642 -18.96 6.53 6.63
N THR A 643 -18.62 6.73 5.38
CA THR A 643 -17.59 7.70 4.95
C THR A 643 -18.01 8.40 3.66
N VAL A 644 -17.48 9.59 3.44
CA VAL A 644 -17.69 10.36 2.23
C VAL A 644 -16.39 10.42 1.42
N TYR A 645 -16.45 9.99 0.19
CA TYR A 645 -15.37 10.05 -0.79
C TYR A 645 -15.59 11.22 -1.74
N THR A 646 -14.54 11.93 -2.04
CA THR A 646 -14.50 12.86 -3.16
C THR A 646 -14.27 12.11 -4.47
N ALA A 647 -14.68 12.69 -5.59
CA ALA A 647 -14.63 12.00 -6.89
C ALA A 647 -13.21 11.57 -7.30
N ASP A 648 -12.18 12.32 -6.90
CA ASP A 648 -10.76 11.99 -7.14
C ASP A 648 -10.29 10.70 -6.40
N LEU A 649 -10.90 10.38 -5.26
CA LEU A 649 -10.61 9.17 -4.51
C LEU A 649 -11.20 7.90 -5.13
N LEU A 650 -12.09 8.01 -6.13
CA LEU A 650 -12.65 6.85 -6.84
C LEU A 650 -11.60 5.97 -7.51
N GLY A 651 -10.44 6.53 -7.85
CA GLY A 651 -9.28 5.75 -8.34
C GLY A 651 -8.72 4.74 -7.33
N GLN A 652 -9.14 4.82 -6.06
CA GLN A 652 -8.77 3.88 -5.00
C GLN A 652 -9.81 2.78 -4.79
N LEU A 653 -10.89 2.77 -5.56
CA LEU A 653 -11.98 1.79 -5.45
C LEU A 653 -12.05 0.89 -6.70
N ASP A 654 -12.36 -0.37 -6.49
CA ASP A 654 -12.76 -1.32 -7.53
C ASP A 654 -14.20 -1.82 -7.25
N ILE A 655 -14.97 -2.12 -8.30
CA ILE A 655 -16.21 -2.88 -8.16
C ILE A 655 -15.91 -4.28 -7.63
N ALA A 656 -16.66 -4.78 -6.66
CA ALA A 656 -16.29 -5.92 -5.83
C ALA A 656 -17.33 -7.05 -5.75
N TYR A 657 -18.21 -7.22 -6.72
CA TYR A 657 -19.03 -8.43 -6.83
C TYR A 657 -18.16 -9.67 -7.09
N ALA A 658 -17.12 -9.51 -7.90
CA ALA A 658 -16.05 -10.47 -8.12
C ALA A 658 -14.71 -9.87 -7.72
N VAL A 659 -13.88 -10.65 -7.01
CA VAL A 659 -12.51 -10.26 -6.63
C VAL A 659 -11.50 -11.34 -7.02
N THR A 660 -10.21 -10.99 -7.09
CA THR A 660 -9.18 -12.01 -7.30
C THR A 660 -8.96 -12.84 -6.04
N VAL A 661 -8.48 -14.07 -6.21
CA VAL A 661 -8.15 -14.95 -5.08
C VAL A 661 -7.16 -14.29 -4.12
N HIS A 662 -6.19 -13.51 -4.65
CA HIS A 662 -5.24 -12.76 -3.84
C HIS A 662 -5.93 -11.69 -2.96
N LYS A 663 -6.89 -10.97 -3.53
CA LYS A 663 -7.66 -9.96 -2.77
C LYS A 663 -8.68 -10.57 -1.79
N ALA A 664 -8.96 -11.85 -1.90
CA ALA A 664 -9.82 -12.58 -0.97
C ALA A 664 -9.06 -13.17 0.25
N GLN A 665 -7.71 -13.05 0.28
CA GLN A 665 -6.92 -13.49 1.43
C GLN A 665 -7.37 -12.79 2.73
N GLY A 666 -7.32 -13.49 3.84
CA GLY A 666 -7.78 -12.99 5.14
C GLY A 666 -9.30 -12.80 5.26
N SER A 667 -10.06 -13.12 4.21
CA SER A 667 -11.53 -13.05 4.21
C SER A 667 -12.14 -14.45 4.10
N GLU A 668 -13.32 -14.65 4.69
CA GLU A 668 -14.16 -15.82 4.46
C GLU A 668 -15.57 -15.37 4.12
N TYR A 669 -16.24 -16.15 3.28
CA TYR A 669 -17.56 -15.82 2.77
C TYR A 669 -18.51 -16.98 3.01
N ARG A 670 -19.78 -16.69 3.22
CA ARG A 670 -20.82 -17.70 3.42
C ARG A 670 -20.90 -18.62 2.21
N ALA A 671 -20.99 -18.04 1.01
CA ALA A 671 -20.93 -18.77 -0.25
C ALA A 671 -19.88 -18.20 -1.21
N VAL A 672 -19.16 -19.07 -1.88
CA VAL A 672 -18.16 -18.73 -2.88
C VAL A 672 -18.53 -19.35 -4.22
N VAL A 673 -18.50 -18.57 -5.28
CA VAL A 673 -18.54 -19.03 -6.67
C VAL A 673 -17.15 -18.82 -7.26
N LEU A 674 -16.42 -19.92 -7.47
CA LEU A 674 -15.04 -19.91 -7.99
C LEU A 674 -15.01 -20.22 -9.48
N LEU A 675 -14.39 -19.35 -10.27
CA LEU A 675 -14.21 -19.55 -11.70
C LEU A 675 -13.01 -20.47 -11.98
N SER A 676 -13.23 -21.55 -12.69
CA SER A 676 -12.23 -22.50 -13.18
C SER A 676 -11.99 -22.24 -14.66
N ALA A 677 -11.20 -21.21 -14.97
CA ALA A 677 -10.90 -20.75 -16.33
C ALA A 677 -9.39 -20.63 -16.55
N PRO A 678 -8.89 -20.70 -17.80
CA PRO A 678 -7.49 -20.51 -18.11
C PRO A 678 -6.99 -19.14 -17.63
N ALA A 679 -5.80 -19.14 -17.04
CA ALA A 679 -5.13 -17.94 -16.55
C ALA A 679 -3.62 -18.00 -16.81
N ALA A 680 -2.87 -16.96 -16.47
CA ALA A 680 -1.42 -16.96 -16.56
C ALA A 680 -0.80 -18.14 -15.78
N ALA A 681 0.29 -18.70 -16.27
CA ALA A 681 0.93 -19.88 -15.66
C ALA A 681 1.30 -19.68 -14.18
N SER A 682 1.64 -18.47 -13.79
CA SER A 682 1.94 -18.08 -12.40
C SER A 682 0.72 -18.16 -11.46
N LEU A 683 -0.49 -18.09 -12.01
CA LEU A 683 -1.75 -18.18 -11.27
C LEU A 683 -2.35 -19.59 -11.29
N MET A 684 -1.88 -20.47 -12.20
CA MET A 684 -2.34 -21.84 -12.37
C MET A 684 -1.59 -22.81 -11.46
N VAL A 685 -1.53 -22.46 -10.17
CA VAL A 685 -0.76 -23.20 -9.14
C VAL A 685 -1.64 -23.65 -7.99
N ARG A 686 -1.20 -24.71 -7.29
CA ARG A 686 -1.89 -25.33 -6.14
C ARG A 686 -2.30 -24.32 -5.08
N GLY A 687 -1.40 -23.42 -4.68
CA GLY A 687 -1.66 -22.43 -3.63
C GLY A 687 -2.81 -21.49 -3.95
N VAL A 688 -2.99 -21.09 -5.22
CA VAL A 688 -4.13 -20.26 -5.66
C VAL A 688 -5.44 -21.02 -5.51
N LEU A 689 -5.50 -22.28 -5.99
CA LEU A 689 -6.70 -23.09 -5.86
C LEU A 689 -7.02 -23.38 -4.38
N TYR A 690 -6.04 -23.81 -3.61
CA TYR A 690 -6.19 -24.09 -2.19
C TYR A 690 -6.72 -22.88 -1.42
N THR A 691 -6.11 -21.71 -1.61
CA THR A 691 -6.55 -20.47 -0.98
C THR A 691 -7.99 -20.13 -1.37
N ALA A 692 -8.37 -20.31 -2.64
CA ALA A 692 -9.73 -20.05 -3.11
C ALA A 692 -10.76 -20.98 -2.47
N LEU A 693 -10.47 -22.28 -2.36
CA LEU A 693 -11.35 -23.27 -1.73
C LEU A 693 -11.58 -22.94 -0.26
N THR A 694 -10.53 -22.53 0.45
CA THR A 694 -10.58 -22.23 1.89
C THR A 694 -11.28 -20.90 2.23
N ARG A 695 -11.74 -20.13 1.21
CA ARG A 695 -12.51 -18.90 1.44
C ARG A 695 -14.01 -19.16 1.68
N ALA A 696 -14.51 -20.35 1.35
CA ALA A 696 -15.92 -20.71 1.53
C ALA A 696 -16.18 -21.31 2.92
N ARG A 697 -17.25 -20.86 3.58
CA ARG A 697 -17.68 -21.37 4.89
C ARG A 697 -18.78 -22.42 4.79
N GLU A 698 -19.84 -22.12 4.03
CA GLU A 698 -21.04 -22.98 3.97
C GLU A 698 -21.25 -23.59 2.59
N LEU A 699 -20.84 -22.88 1.52
CA LEU A 699 -21.07 -23.33 0.15
C LEU A 699 -19.95 -22.90 -0.79
N LEU A 700 -19.48 -23.84 -1.60
CA LEU A 700 -18.57 -23.59 -2.71
C LEU A 700 -19.13 -24.16 -4.00
N ILE A 701 -19.24 -23.30 -5.01
CA ILE A 701 -19.58 -23.70 -6.37
C ILE A 701 -18.42 -23.39 -7.30
N LEU A 702 -17.82 -24.43 -7.86
CA LEU A 702 -16.79 -24.32 -8.87
C LEU A 702 -17.44 -24.33 -10.26
N VAL A 703 -17.20 -23.31 -11.08
CA VAL A 703 -17.79 -23.17 -12.42
C VAL A 703 -16.69 -23.05 -13.45
N GLY A 704 -16.70 -23.91 -14.47
CA GLY A 704 -15.75 -23.80 -15.57
C GLY A 704 -15.26 -25.12 -16.15
N ASP A 705 -13.97 -25.17 -16.49
CA ASP A 705 -13.31 -26.35 -17.10
C ASP A 705 -12.91 -27.35 -16.02
N ASP A 706 -13.34 -28.59 -16.18
CA ASP A 706 -13.09 -29.73 -15.27
C ASP A 706 -11.61 -30.17 -15.21
N GLY A 707 -10.83 -29.87 -16.23
CA GLY A 707 -9.39 -30.21 -16.28
C GLY A 707 -8.51 -29.23 -15.50
N ILE A 708 -8.98 -28.01 -15.25
CA ILE A 708 -8.17 -26.96 -14.62
C ILE A 708 -7.87 -27.25 -13.14
N PRO A 709 -8.85 -27.61 -12.29
CA PRO A 709 -8.57 -27.84 -10.87
C PRO A 709 -7.56 -28.96 -10.64
N GLY A 710 -7.61 -30.03 -11.45
CA GLY A 710 -6.63 -31.12 -11.39
C GLY A 710 -5.22 -30.66 -11.77
N ARG A 711 -5.08 -29.85 -12.84
CA ARG A 711 -3.79 -29.29 -13.25
C ARG A 711 -3.22 -28.34 -12.20
N MET A 712 -4.06 -27.49 -11.60
CA MET A 712 -3.64 -26.60 -10.52
C MET A 712 -3.19 -27.37 -9.26
N ALA A 713 -3.93 -28.39 -8.86
CA ALA A 713 -3.57 -29.24 -7.72
C ALA A 713 -2.22 -29.96 -7.93
N ALA A 714 -1.97 -30.46 -9.13
CA ALA A 714 -0.70 -31.11 -9.47
C ALA A 714 0.48 -30.14 -9.59
N ASN A 715 0.22 -28.85 -9.78
CA ASN A 715 1.26 -27.83 -9.95
C ASN A 715 1.63 -27.20 -8.59
N ASP A 716 2.68 -27.72 -7.96
CA ASP A 716 3.20 -27.26 -6.68
C ASP A 716 4.25 -26.13 -6.81
N ARG A 717 4.41 -25.56 -8.00
CA ARG A 717 5.31 -24.44 -8.22
C ARG A 717 4.94 -23.29 -7.27
N LYS A 718 5.55 -23.31 -6.08
CA LYS A 718 5.64 -22.12 -5.24
C LYS A 718 6.59 -21.20 -5.97
N ALA A 719 6.16 -19.95 -6.21
CA ALA A 719 7.09 -18.94 -6.71
C ALA A 719 8.33 -18.96 -5.80
N ARG A 720 9.47 -19.35 -6.35
CA ARG A 720 10.73 -19.35 -5.58
C ARG A 720 11.01 -17.90 -5.19
N ARG A 721 10.90 -17.62 -3.92
CA ARG A 721 11.31 -16.34 -3.35
C ARG A 721 12.74 -16.46 -2.87
N TYR A 722 13.57 -15.53 -3.29
CA TYR A 722 14.92 -15.42 -2.78
C TYR A 722 14.86 -14.75 -1.42
N SER A 723 15.18 -15.48 -0.35
CA SER A 723 15.26 -15.03 1.04
C SER A 723 16.38 -15.75 1.75
N GLY A 724 17.14 -15.04 2.56
CA GLY A 724 18.21 -15.58 3.43
C GLY A 724 17.74 -15.89 4.84
N LEU A 725 16.51 -15.51 5.23
CA LEU A 725 16.02 -15.59 6.61
C LEU A 725 16.14 -16.99 7.21
N ARG A 726 15.72 -18.02 6.46
CA ARG A 726 15.84 -19.41 6.92
C ARG A 726 17.29 -19.79 7.27
N ARG A 727 18.25 -19.36 6.45
CA ARG A 727 19.68 -19.63 6.66
C ARG A 727 20.18 -18.89 7.89
N ARG A 728 19.90 -17.60 8.02
CA ARG A 728 20.30 -16.78 9.17
C ARG A 728 19.80 -17.35 10.49
N LEU A 729 18.57 -17.85 10.52
CA LEU A 729 18.01 -18.52 11.70
C LEU A 729 18.79 -19.78 12.06
N LYS A 730 19.13 -20.63 11.07
CA LYS A 730 19.90 -21.86 11.34
C LYS A 730 21.29 -21.57 11.82
N GLU A 731 22.04 -20.72 11.11
CA GLU A 731 23.43 -20.37 11.47
C GLU A 731 23.50 -19.66 12.82
N GLY A 732 22.54 -18.78 13.15
CA GLY A 732 22.49 -18.11 14.44
C GLY A 732 21.99 -18.98 15.61
N ALA A 733 21.38 -20.12 15.33
CA ALA A 733 21.03 -21.10 16.36
C ALA A 733 22.22 -21.99 16.73
N ASP A 734 23.15 -22.22 15.79
CA ASP A 734 24.36 -23.01 16.00
C ASP A 734 25.44 -22.23 16.74
N THR A 735 25.32 -20.89 16.85
CA THR A 735 26.18 -19.99 17.61
C THR A 735 25.55 -19.59 18.93
#